data_1f698f9df9785f7c0e8f371b7bab8596
#
_entry.id   1f698f9df9785f7c0e8f371b7bab8596
#
_cell.length_a   1.000
_cell.length_b   1.000
_cell.length_c   1.000
_cell.angle_alpha   90.00
_cell.angle_beta   90.00
_cell.angle_gamma   90.00
#
_symmetry.space_group_name_H-M   'P 1'
#
loop_
_entity.id
_entity.type
_entity.pdbx_description
1 polymer ?
#
loop_
_entity_poly.entity_id
_entity_poly.type
_entity_poly.pdbx_seq_one_letter_code
_entity_poly.pdbx_strand_id
1 'polypeptide(L)'
;MNYGKRKASKKQKRITSKKNMHKKKLGVRLFKGFLLCIFVCCILAAIGGGFIIKHVIDNAPEITADSIKPQGYTSTALADDGTTTIAEFTGAGANRVYKTIDQIPEDLQHAFVAIEDSRFYKHNGVDIQGIIRAFVVGITHGGNFSEGASTITQQLIKNNVFPDFVNENTFEEKLERKIQEQYLAIQVEKQLDKDSILESYLNTINLGQDCLGVQSAAQRYFNKDVNELNLSESATIAAITQNPGRYNPITNPEDNATRRKKVLDNMLDQGWIDQAAHDEALADDVYSRIQNVNTRIEETNTVNSYFVDALSEQLIEDLTSEDGLGYSQTQAENALYSGGLTIYSTQNLTMQNICDEELNDDNNYPANIDWGVDYALTVYHTDGSVDNYSAGHLKQFGADQYGDDEGLLFGSQEAAQERIDAFRNSLLQDGETYDEYVNLSPQPQTSLTIIDQKTGQIKALVGGRGQKTTNRGLNRAYKGSTRNAGSTFKILAVYAPALDSADLTLATTEVDEEYYYQHDLEHHQVHNWWGDYYKGTVTYRQAIEQSMNIIAVKTLNKIGINLGFEYCEKFGLSTLTEDDAVESLALGGISHGVYNYELTAAYASIANGGVYNKPSLYTKVLDHDGNVLIDNSNPESHTVIKDTTAALLTNAMQDVVTKGTATDAQLNNMPASGKSGTTSDNRDFWFEGFTPYYTCGIWMGYDGNQEMSEGSWNYHFKIWAKIMNRIDEALGLTYKDFEMPSSLVQKSVCTISGKLAGSGCPSQTEWFDPDTVPTETCSGHASKSTTTNSTKNSNDKSDSNSTTGGNSSGNSTGTNGDTTGGTGGDSGNTGGGTDSGNNSGNSGNTGGDSGNTGGGTDSGNTGGGTDSGNTGGSDSGNGQ
;
A
#
# COMPACT_ATOMS: atom_id res chain seq x y z
N MET A 1 -47.75 -65.60 26.29
CA MET A 1 -49.10 -65.34 26.83
C MET A 1 -50.10 -66.29 26.13
N ASN A 2 -50.69 -67.21 26.89
CA ASN A 2 -51.58 -68.19 26.36
C ASN A 2 -53.00 -67.61 26.33
N TYR A 3 -53.40 -67.12 25.16
CA TYR A 3 -54.82 -66.62 24.97
C TYR A 3 -55.76 -67.77 24.78
N GLY A 4 -56.68 -67.93 25.74
CA GLY A 4 -57.69 -68.98 25.60
C GLY A 4 -58.49 -68.88 24.29
N LYS A 5 -58.90 -70.00 23.68
CA LYS A 5 -59.53 -70.12 22.34
C LYS A 5 -60.62 -69.03 22.06
N ARG A 6 -61.39 -68.64 23.05
CA ARG A 6 -62.45 -67.60 22.92
C ARG A 6 -61.92 -66.18 22.74
N LYS A 7 -60.81 -65.83 23.43
CA LYS A 7 -60.16 -64.48 23.27
C LYS A 7 -59.44 -64.45 21.93
N ALA A 8 -58.80 -65.53 21.49
CA ALA A 8 -58.10 -65.59 20.19
C ALA A 8 -59.13 -65.49 19.02
N SER A 9 -60.25 -66.20 19.07
CA SER A 9 -61.31 -66.07 18.07
C SER A 9 -61.94 -64.66 18.01
N LYS A 10 -62.19 -64.04 19.22
CA LYS A 10 -62.72 -62.66 19.27
C LYS A 10 -61.74 -61.64 18.69
N LYS A 11 -60.46 -61.83 18.92
CA LYS A 11 -59.40 -61.02 18.37
C LYS A 11 -59.21 -61.22 16.86
N GLN A 12 -59.37 -62.46 16.40
CA GLN A 12 -59.33 -62.77 14.98
C GLN A 12 -60.55 -62.22 14.23
N LYS A 13 -61.79 -62.35 14.74
CA LYS A 13 -62.99 -61.72 14.20
C LYS A 13 -62.92 -60.22 14.16
N ARG A 14 -62.26 -59.57 15.14
CA ARG A 14 -62.08 -58.12 15.18
C ARG A 14 -61.05 -57.67 14.15
N ILE A 15 -60.00 -58.47 13.91
CA ILE A 15 -58.95 -58.18 12.92
C ILE A 15 -59.48 -58.45 11.50
N THR A 16 -60.30 -59.44 11.26
CA THR A 16 -60.90 -59.83 9.96
C THR A 16 -62.25 -59.21 9.66
N SER A 17 -62.81 -58.36 10.54
CA SER A 17 -64.03 -57.63 10.25
C SER A 17 -63.91 -56.77 8.99
N LYS A 18 -64.95 -56.78 8.12
CA LYS A 18 -64.99 -56.01 6.84
C LYS A 18 -64.61 -54.54 7.06
N LYS A 19 -65.01 -53.92 8.18
CA LYS A 19 -64.71 -52.53 8.56
C LYS A 19 -63.23 -52.36 8.92
N ASN A 20 -62.59 -53.28 9.63
CA ASN A 20 -61.17 -53.23 10.00
C ASN A 20 -60.25 -53.60 8.82
N MET A 21 -60.70 -54.55 7.97
CA MET A 21 -59.98 -54.86 6.72
C MET A 21 -60.02 -53.67 5.73
N HIS A 22 -61.15 -52.95 5.66
CA HIS A 22 -61.24 -51.72 4.84
C HIS A 22 -60.29 -50.61 5.38
N LYS A 23 -60.25 -50.40 6.71
CA LYS A 23 -59.27 -49.43 7.33
C LYS A 23 -57.83 -49.82 7.10
N LYS A 24 -57.50 -51.15 7.19
CA LYS A 24 -56.15 -51.61 6.84
C LYS A 24 -55.81 -51.47 5.37
N LYS A 25 -56.74 -51.75 4.46
CA LYS A 25 -56.53 -51.54 3.02
C LYS A 25 -56.42 -50.07 2.66
N LEU A 26 -57.21 -49.22 3.34
CA LEU A 26 -57.04 -47.74 3.19
C LEU A 26 -55.72 -47.24 3.75
N GLY A 27 -55.29 -47.68 4.94
CA GLY A 27 -54.02 -47.34 5.54
C GLY A 27 -52.82 -47.79 4.68
N VAL A 28 -52.86 -48.99 4.12
CA VAL A 28 -51.80 -49.46 3.19
C VAL A 28 -51.84 -48.68 1.87
N ARG A 29 -52.99 -48.25 1.35
CA ARG A 29 -53.09 -47.40 0.17
C ARG A 29 -52.57 -46.02 0.45
N LEU A 30 -52.88 -45.41 1.61
CA LEU A 30 -52.36 -44.12 2.03
C LEU A 30 -50.80 -44.16 2.25
N PHE A 31 -50.34 -45.26 2.90
CA PHE A 31 -48.89 -45.46 3.07
C PHE A 31 -48.15 -45.62 1.74
N LYS A 32 -48.72 -46.39 0.77
CA LYS A 32 -48.14 -46.48 -0.58
C LYS A 32 -48.20 -45.15 -1.33
N GLY A 33 -49.30 -44.36 -1.17
CA GLY A 33 -49.44 -43.03 -1.72
C GLY A 33 -48.37 -42.08 -1.12
N PHE A 34 -48.14 -42.13 0.20
CA PHE A 34 -47.11 -41.36 0.88
C PHE A 34 -45.70 -41.73 0.40
N LEU A 35 -45.40 -43.01 0.26
CA LEU A 35 -44.12 -43.46 -0.32
C LEU A 35 -43.94 -43.01 -1.77
N LEU A 36 -45.01 -43.03 -2.56
CA LEU A 36 -44.98 -42.53 -3.94
C LEU A 36 -44.77 -41.01 -3.97
N CYS A 37 -45.41 -40.26 -3.10
CA CYS A 37 -45.15 -38.81 -2.97
C CYS A 37 -43.71 -38.53 -2.58
N ILE A 38 -43.15 -39.25 -1.59
CA ILE A 38 -41.72 -39.10 -1.22
C ILE A 38 -40.84 -39.42 -2.42
N PHE A 39 -41.12 -40.50 -3.14
CA PHE A 39 -40.36 -40.90 -4.32
C PHE A 39 -40.40 -39.83 -5.43
N VAL A 40 -41.61 -39.27 -5.70
CA VAL A 40 -41.76 -38.16 -6.66
C VAL A 40 -41.03 -36.90 -6.18
N CYS A 41 -41.13 -36.54 -4.91
CA CYS A 41 -40.38 -35.42 -4.32
C CYS A 41 -38.86 -35.64 -4.45
N CYS A 42 -38.35 -36.84 -4.21
CA CYS A 42 -36.96 -37.17 -4.40
C CYS A 42 -36.51 -37.03 -5.87
N ILE A 43 -37.37 -37.45 -6.83
CA ILE A 43 -37.07 -37.27 -8.26
C ILE A 43 -37.04 -35.78 -8.63
N LEU A 44 -38.04 -35.01 -8.16
CA LEU A 44 -38.06 -33.57 -8.43
C LEU A 44 -36.87 -32.85 -7.81
N ALA A 45 -36.49 -33.22 -6.58
CA ALA A 45 -35.27 -32.70 -5.93
C ALA A 45 -34.00 -33.10 -6.68
N ALA A 46 -33.91 -34.32 -7.21
CA ALA A 46 -32.78 -34.77 -8.01
C ALA A 46 -32.70 -34.02 -9.36
N ILE A 47 -33.83 -33.75 -10.00
CA ILE A 47 -33.89 -32.97 -11.23
C ILE A 47 -33.49 -31.51 -10.96
N GLY A 48 -34.05 -30.89 -9.91
CA GLY A 48 -33.71 -29.51 -9.49
C GLY A 48 -32.23 -29.39 -9.12
N GLY A 49 -31.72 -30.34 -8.34
CA GLY A 49 -30.30 -30.42 -8.00
C GLY A 49 -29.40 -30.57 -9.24
N GLY A 50 -29.84 -31.38 -10.22
CA GLY A 50 -29.11 -31.53 -11.48
C GLY A 50 -29.04 -30.25 -12.31
N PHE A 51 -30.07 -29.40 -12.29
CA PHE A 51 -30.03 -28.09 -12.94
C PHE A 51 -29.10 -27.13 -12.24
N ILE A 52 -29.07 -27.11 -10.91
CA ILE A 52 -28.13 -26.26 -10.12
C ILE A 52 -26.70 -26.69 -10.39
N ILE A 53 -26.39 -27.98 -10.30
CA ILE A 53 -25.07 -28.52 -10.59
C ILE A 53 -24.61 -28.16 -12.01
N LYS A 54 -25.54 -28.28 -12.98
CA LYS A 54 -25.20 -27.89 -14.36
C LYS A 54 -24.88 -26.40 -14.46
N HIS A 55 -25.66 -25.55 -13.83
CA HIS A 55 -25.43 -24.11 -13.85
C HIS A 55 -24.05 -23.74 -13.22
N VAL A 56 -23.72 -24.35 -12.09
CA VAL A 56 -22.42 -24.18 -11.42
C VAL A 56 -21.26 -24.65 -12.30
N ILE A 57 -21.42 -25.76 -13.00
CA ILE A 57 -20.40 -26.28 -13.93
C ILE A 57 -20.26 -25.39 -15.16
N ASP A 58 -21.37 -24.87 -15.70
CA ASP A 58 -21.35 -23.98 -16.87
C ASP A 58 -20.63 -22.65 -16.57
N ASN A 59 -20.54 -22.27 -15.31
CA ASN A 59 -19.82 -21.08 -14.81
C ASN A 59 -18.40 -21.40 -14.27
N ALA A 60 -17.93 -22.65 -14.36
CA ALA A 60 -16.59 -23.01 -13.92
C ALA A 60 -15.55 -22.40 -14.88
N PRO A 61 -14.42 -21.88 -14.35
CA PRO A 61 -13.35 -21.34 -15.18
C PRO A 61 -12.80 -22.39 -16.14
N GLU A 62 -12.35 -21.96 -17.31
CA GLU A 62 -11.64 -22.84 -18.22
C GLU A 62 -10.23 -23.12 -17.68
N ILE A 63 -9.89 -24.41 -17.61
CA ILE A 63 -8.60 -24.84 -17.09
C ILE A 63 -7.83 -25.58 -18.17
N THR A 64 -6.59 -25.16 -18.40
CA THR A 64 -5.62 -25.85 -19.27
C THR A 64 -4.58 -26.58 -18.41
N ALA A 65 -3.90 -27.57 -18.99
CA ALA A 65 -2.81 -28.27 -18.31
C ALA A 65 -1.71 -27.30 -17.87
N ASP A 66 -1.51 -26.22 -18.62
CA ASP A 66 -0.46 -25.22 -18.34
C ASP A 66 -0.84 -24.25 -17.21
N SER A 67 -2.12 -23.99 -16.98
CA SER A 67 -2.57 -23.13 -15.89
C SER A 67 -2.37 -23.71 -14.48
N ILE A 68 -2.06 -25.01 -14.38
CA ILE A 68 -1.82 -25.71 -13.11
C ILE A 68 -0.41 -26.29 -12.96
N LYS A 69 0.38 -26.27 -14.01
CA LYS A 69 1.80 -26.62 -13.91
C LYS A 69 2.57 -25.45 -13.30
N PRO A 70 3.29 -25.63 -12.19
CA PRO A 70 4.27 -24.65 -11.76
C PRO A 70 5.30 -24.54 -12.89
N GLN A 71 5.41 -23.37 -13.47
CA GLN A 71 6.38 -23.14 -14.52
C GLN A 71 7.70 -22.71 -13.90
N GLY A 72 8.78 -23.37 -14.21
CA GLY A 72 10.13 -23.11 -13.68
C GLY A 72 10.93 -22.13 -14.56
N TYR A 73 10.29 -21.20 -15.24
CA TYR A 73 10.96 -20.21 -16.08
C TYR A 73 11.19 -18.91 -15.31
N THR A 74 12.41 -18.40 -15.33
CA THR A 74 12.75 -17.09 -14.80
C THR A 74 12.05 -16.00 -15.61
N SER A 75 11.31 -15.12 -14.95
CA SER A 75 10.78 -13.93 -15.60
C SER A 75 11.82 -12.81 -15.59
N THR A 76 11.87 -12.05 -16.66
CA THR A 76 12.88 -11.00 -16.86
C THR A 76 12.20 -9.65 -17.06
N ALA A 77 12.61 -8.64 -16.31
CA ALA A 77 12.25 -7.26 -16.56
C ALA A 77 13.36 -6.55 -17.32
N LEU A 78 12.97 -5.88 -18.39
CA LEU A 78 13.84 -5.10 -19.26
C LEU A 78 13.63 -3.61 -19.01
N ALA A 79 14.69 -2.81 -19.15
CA ALA A 79 14.62 -1.36 -19.13
C ALA A 79 13.80 -0.82 -20.34
N ASP A 80 13.62 0.50 -20.39
CA ASP A 80 12.87 1.17 -21.49
C ASP A 80 13.55 1.05 -22.86
N ASP A 81 14.83 0.65 -22.91
CA ASP A 81 15.54 0.30 -24.14
C ASP A 81 15.11 -1.05 -24.74
N GLY A 82 14.29 -1.82 -24.00
CA GLY A 82 13.78 -3.13 -24.38
C GLY A 82 14.81 -4.25 -24.46
N THR A 83 16.03 -4.03 -23.97
CA THR A 83 17.14 -4.99 -24.09
C THR A 83 17.94 -5.20 -22.81
N THR A 84 18.11 -4.17 -22.00
CA THR A 84 18.89 -4.26 -20.76
C THR A 84 18.06 -4.85 -19.63
N THR A 85 18.51 -5.95 -19.07
CA THR A 85 17.86 -6.58 -17.92
C THR A 85 18.04 -5.73 -16.65
N ILE A 86 16.92 -5.38 -15.99
CA ILE A 86 16.90 -4.66 -14.72
C ILE A 86 16.62 -5.57 -13.52
N ALA A 87 15.94 -6.69 -13.77
CA ALA A 87 15.66 -7.71 -12.74
C ALA A 87 15.38 -9.07 -13.38
N GLU A 88 15.70 -10.10 -12.61
CA GLU A 88 15.28 -11.48 -12.88
C GLU A 88 14.43 -11.96 -11.70
N PHE A 89 13.19 -12.33 -11.96
CA PHE A 89 12.29 -12.87 -10.95
C PHE A 89 12.42 -14.39 -10.97
N THR A 90 13.15 -14.89 -10.00
CA THR A 90 13.31 -16.34 -9.78
C THR A 90 12.50 -16.75 -8.55
N GLY A 91 12.11 -18.03 -8.48
CA GLY A 91 11.26 -18.54 -7.40
C GLY A 91 11.80 -18.34 -5.97
N ALA A 92 13.04 -17.90 -5.81
CA ALA A 92 13.62 -17.56 -4.52
C ALA A 92 12.96 -16.36 -3.81
N GLY A 93 12.43 -15.40 -4.59
CA GLY A 93 11.70 -14.24 -4.03
C GLY A 93 10.30 -14.59 -3.49
N ALA A 94 9.79 -15.79 -3.83
CA ALA A 94 8.51 -16.31 -3.34
C ALA A 94 8.69 -17.50 -2.38
N ASN A 95 9.90 -17.74 -1.89
CA ASN A 95 10.25 -18.92 -1.11
C ASN A 95 9.80 -20.24 -1.80
N ARG A 96 9.87 -20.27 -3.13
CA ARG A 96 9.52 -21.44 -3.95
C ARG A 96 10.70 -21.80 -4.85
N VAL A 97 11.21 -23.00 -4.69
CA VAL A 97 12.20 -23.60 -5.60
C VAL A 97 11.57 -24.83 -6.22
N TYR A 98 11.40 -24.80 -7.54
CA TYR A 98 10.77 -25.90 -8.27
C TYR A 98 11.69 -27.14 -8.30
N LYS A 99 11.11 -28.32 -8.10
CA LYS A 99 11.77 -29.62 -8.26
C LYS A 99 10.90 -30.53 -9.10
N THR A 100 11.50 -31.17 -10.08
CA THR A 100 10.83 -32.22 -10.87
C THR A 100 10.58 -33.44 -9.96
N ILE A 101 9.60 -34.27 -10.34
CA ILE A 101 9.19 -35.39 -9.48
C ILE A 101 10.35 -36.38 -9.20
N ASP A 102 11.26 -36.54 -10.14
CA ASP A 102 12.45 -37.38 -10.01
C ASP A 102 13.50 -36.80 -9.04
N GLN A 103 13.42 -35.50 -8.73
CA GLN A 103 14.26 -34.83 -7.74
C GLN A 103 13.67 -34.87 -6.32
N ILE A 104 12.42 -35.26 -6.19
CA ILE A 104 11.71 -35.34 -4.90
C ILE A 104 11.77 -36.79 -4.40
N PRO A 105 12.27 -37.07 -3.16
CA PRO A 105 12.37 -38.44 -2.65
C PRO A 105 11.03 -39.16 -2.68
N GLU A 106 11.04 -40.45 -3.04
CA GLU A 106 9.84 -41.30 -3.04
C GLU A 106 9.18 -41.35 -1.66
N ASP A 107 9.95 -41.33 -0.58
CA ASP A 107 9.44 -41.27 0.79
C ASP A 107 8.58 -40.03 1.05
N LEU A 108 9.01 -38.89 0.53
CA LEU A 108 8.25 -37.65 0.65
C LEU A 108 6.99 -37.70 -0.19
N GLN A 109 7.05 -38.15 -1.45
CA GLN A 109 5.89 -38.33 -2.32
C GLN A 109 4.87 -39.25 -1.67
N HIS A 110 5.30 -40.39 -1.14
CA HIS A 110 4.44 -41.36 -0.48
C HIS A 110 3.88 -40.84 0.84
N ALA A 111 4.62 -40.01 1.59
CA ALA A 111 4.14 -39.41 2.84
C ALA A 111 2.94 -38.48 2.57
N PHE A 112 3.00 -37.61 1.54
CA PHE A 112 1.89 -36.77 1.14
C PHE A 112 0.70 -37.58 0.62
N VAL A 113 0.94 -38.56 -0.24
CA VAL A 113 -0.12 -39.45 -0.73
C VAL A 113 -0.77 -40.23 0.43
N ALA A 114 0.02 -40.73 1.37
CA ALA A 114 -0.47 -41.53 2.49
C ALA A 114 -1.39 -40.73 3.43
N ILE A 115 -1.07 -39.43 3.66
CA ILE A 115 -1.83 -38.61 4.61
C ILE A 115 -3.01 -37.89 3.95
N GLU A 116 -2.86 -37.42 2.71
CA GLU A 116 -3.85 -36.60 2.04
C GLU A 116 -4.78 -37.39 1.13
N ASP A 117 -4.26 -38.37 0.37
CA ASP A 117 -5.04 -39.09 -0.65
C ASP A 117 -4.57 -40.53 -0.87
N SER A 118 -4.85 -41.39 0.05
CA SER A 118 -4.38 -42.80 0.04
C SER A 118 -4.75 -43.61 -1.19
N ARG A 119 -5.64 -43.09 -2.05
CA ARG A 119 -6.05 -43.74 -3.31
C ARG A 119 -5.73 -42.89 -4.53
N PHE A 120 -4.85 -41.94 -4.41
CA PHE A 120 -4.44 -41.03 -5.46
C PHE A 120 -4.23 -41.69 -6.82
N TYR A 121 -3.47 -42.77 -6.86
CA TYR A 121 -3.19 -43.54 -8.09
C TYR A 121 -4.34 -44.43 -8.59
N LYS A 122 -5.52 -44.44 -7.90
CA LYS A 122 -6.64 -45.35 -8.18
C LYS A 122 -7.92 -44.64 -8.65
N HIS A 123 -8.02 -43.36 -8.51
CA HIS A 123 -9.18 -42.56 -8.95
C HIS A 123 -8.80 -41.55 -10.05
N ASN A 124 -9.78 -40.95 -10.71
CA ASN A 124 -9.61 -39.95 -11.77
C ASN A 124 -10.12 -38.60 -11.27
N GLY A 125 -9.38 -37.93 -10.38
CA GLY A 125 -9.66 -36.60 -9.85
C GLY A 125 -10.58 -36.58 -8.63
N VAL A 126 -11.54 -37.49 -8.53
CA VAL A 126 -12.51 -37.57 -7.44
C VAL A 126 -12.52 -38.97 -6.81
N ASP A 127 -12.31 -39.04 -5.49
CA ASP A 127 -12.40 -40.29 -4.75
C ASP A 127 -13.82 -40.55 -4.21
N ILE A 128 -14.65 -41.16 -5.00
CA ILE A 128 -16.05 -41.49 -4.64
C ILE A 128 -16.10 -42.43 -3.40
N GLN A 129 -15.15 -43.33 -3.24
CA GLN A 129 -15.13 -44.22 -2.09
C GLN A 129 -14.75 -43.48 -0.80
N GLY A 130 -13.83 -42.51 -0.89
CA GLY A 130 -13.48 -41.59 0.20
C GLY A 130 -14.68 -40.75 0.65
N ILE A 131 -15.40 -40.18 -0.31
CA ILE A 131 -16.63 -39.41 -0.05
C ILE A 131 -17.66 -40.25 0.69
N ILE A 132 -17.94 -41.50 0.22
CA ILE A 132 -18.90 -42.40 0.88
C ILE A 132 -18.41 -42.76 2.29
N ARG A 133 -17.13 -43.04 2.46
CA ARG A 133 -16.53 -43.37 3.78
C ARG A 133 -16.72 -42.18 4.74
N ALA A 134 -16.30 -40.98 4.35
CA ALA A 134 -16.39 -39.77 5.17
C ALA A 134 -17.85 -39.47 5.56
N PHE A 135 -18.80 -39.67 4.64
CA PHE A 135 -20.22 -39.52 4.89
C PHE A 135 -20.75 -40.54 5.93
N VAL A 136 -20.34 -41.79 5.81
CA VAL A 136 -20.73 -42.85 6.77
C VAL A 136 -20.17 -42.59 8.14
N VAL A 137 -18.87 -42.19 8.22
CA VAL A 137 -18.19 -41.85 9.48
C VAL A 137 -18.89 -40.66 10.12
N GLY A 138 -19.17 -39.58 9.36
CA GLY A 138 -19.88 -38.41 9.86
C GLY A 138 -21.25 -38.73 10.47
N ILE A 139 -22.02 -39.60 9.83
CA ILE A 139 -23.35 -40.04 10.36
C ILE A 139 -23.17 -40.88 11.63
N THR A 140 -22.20 -41.81 11.67
CA THR A 140 -22.00 -42.71 12.81
C THR A 140 -21.42 -42.03 14.03
N HIS A 141 -20.74 -40.89 13.86
CA HIS A 141 -20.18 -40.06 14.93
C HIS A 141 -21.01 -38.82 15.26
N GLY A 142 -22.33 -38.89 15.08
CA GLY A 142 -23.30 -37.89 15.56
C GLY A 142 -23.32 -36.59 14.75
N GLY A 143 -22.90 -36.63 13.49
CA GLY A 143 -22.91 -35.45 12.60
C GLY A 143 -21.56 -34.70 12.54
N ASN A 144 -20.54 -35.24 13.15
CA ASN A 144 -19.17 -34.68 13.07
C ASN A 144 -18.44 -35.25 11.84
N PHE A 145 -18.31 -34.42 10.78
CA PHE A 145 -17.65 -34.76 9.52
C PHE A 145 -16.15 -34.40 9.63
N SER A 146 -15.42 -35.09 10.49
CA SER A 146 -14.01 -34.82 10.77
C SER A 146 -13.03 -35.43 9.77
N GLU A 147 -13.49 -36.32 8.87
CA GLU A 147 -12.64 -36.89 7.83
C GLU A 147 -12.71 -36.09 6.53
N GLY A 148 -11.57 -35.65 6.01
CA GLY A 148 -11.42 -35.05 4.70
C GLY A 148 -11.62 -36.09 3.59
N ALA A 149 -12.28 -35.71 2.51
CA ALA A 149 -12.47 -36.51 1.31
C ALA A 149 -12.02 -35.80 0.03
N SER A 150 -11.30 -34.70 0.15
CA SER A 150 -10.71 -33.96 -0.98
C SER A 150 -9.45 -34.69 -1.46
N THR A 151 -9.34 -34.86 -2.77
CA THR A 151 -8.15 -35.45 -3.38
C THR A 151 -7.01 -34.45 -3.53
N ILE A 152 -5.78 -34.92 -3.77
CA ILE A 152 -4.62 -34.08 -4.11
C ILE A 152 -4.96 -33.18 -5.30
N THR A 153 -5.59 -33.72 -6.35
CA THR A 153 -6.00 -32.96 -7.54
C THR A 153 -6.99 -31.84 -7.20
N GLN A 154 -7.97 -32.12 -6.31
CA GLN A 154 -8.92 -31.08 -5.85
C GLN A 154 -8.24 -30.00 -5.01
N GLN A 155 -7.25 -30.38 -4.18
CA GLN A 155 -6.49 -29.42 -3.39
C GLN A 155 -5.61 -28.52 -4.28
N LEU A 156 -4.97 -29.11 -5.30
CA LEU A 156 -4.20 -28.36 -6.29
C LEU A 156 -5.06 -27.31 -7.00
N ILE A 157 -6.25 -27.71 -7.45
CA ILE A 157 -7.20 -26.79 -8.10
C ILE A 157 -7.68 -25.73 -7.11
N LYS A 158 -8.07 -26.11 -5.89
CA LYS A 158 -8.50 -25.18 -4.87
C LYS A 158 -7.45 -24.08 -4.65
N ASN A 159 -6.19 -24.45 -4.52
CA ASN A 159 -5.10 -23.53 -4.19
C ASN A 159 -4.71 -22.62 -5.38
N ASN A 160 -4.85 -23.10 -6.62
CA ASN A 160 -4.40 -22.38 -7.81
C ASN A 160 -5.52 -21.65 -8.57
N VAL A 161 -6.79 -22.10 -8.42
CA VAL A 161 -7.93 -21.58 -9.21
C VAL A 161 -8.93 -20.84 -8.34
N PHE A 162 -9.01 -21.14 -7.04
CA PHE A 162 -9.96 -20.55 -6.10
C PHE A 162 -9.26 -19.98 -4.85
N PRO A 163 -8.37 -18.98 -4.97
CA PRO A 163 -7.59 -18.46 -3.83
C PRO A 163 -8.46 -17.78 -2.79
N ASP A 164 -9.56 -17.14 -3.22
CA ASP A 164 -10.50 -16.43 -2.35
C ASP A 164 -11.35 -17.35 -1.45
N PHE A 165 -11.10 -18.68 -1.50
CA PHE A 165 -11.79 -19.63 -0.63
C PHE A 165 -11.66 -19.31 0.87
N VAL A 166 -10.65 -18.56 1.27
CA VAL A 166 -10.44 -18.08 2.65
C VAL A 166 -11.49 -17.04 3.05
N ASN A 167 -12.03 -16.29 2.09
CA ASN A 167 -13.03 -15.24 2.28
C ASN A 167 -14.48 -15.73 2.17
N GLU A 168 -14.70 -17.02 1.83
CA GLU A 168 -16.03 -17.60 1.71
C GLU A 168 -16.76 -17.65 3.07
N ASN A 169 -17.81 -16.86 3.20
CA ASN A 169 -18.59 -16.76 4.43
C ASN A 169 -19.88 -17.60 4.40
N THR A 170 -20.37 -17.96 3.22
CA THR A 170 -21.64 -18.67 3.06
C THR A 170 -21.47 -20.15 2.77
N PHE A 171 -22.49 -20.95 3.10
CA PHE A 171 -22.53 -22.37 2.72
C PHE A 171 -22.69 -22.54 1.21
N GLU A 172 -23.32 -21.59 0.55
CA GLU A 172 -23.63 -21.62 -0.88
C GLU A 172 -22.35 -21.46 -1.70
N GLU A 173 -21.52 -20.48 -1.39
CA GLU A 173 -20.18 -20.27 -1.99
C GLU A 173 -19.29 -21.52 -1.84
N LYS A 174 -19.19 -22.06 -0.62
CA LYS A 174 -18.43 -23.29 -0.34
C LYS A 174 -18.91 -24.51 -1.14
N LEU A 175 -20.23 -24.62 -1.35
CA LEU A 175 -20.81 -25.72 -2.12
C LEU A 175 -20.55 -25.54 -3.61
N GLU A 176 -20.70 -24.32 -4.12
CA GLU A 176 -20.44 -23.97 -5.51
C GLU A 176 -19.00 -24.30 -5.89
N ARG A 177 -18.05 -23.75 -5.17
CA ARG A 177 -16.62 -24.07 -5.34
C ARG A 177 -16.35 -25.58 -5.28
N LYS A 178 -16.92 -26.30 -4.29
CA LYS A 178 -16.70 -27.76 -4.17
C LYS A 178 -17.22 -28.55 -5.37
N ILE A 179 -18.29 -28.09 -6.02
CA ILE A 179 -18.79 -28.71 -7.25
C ILE A 179 -17.84 -28.41 -8.42
N GLN A 180 -17.38 -27.17 -8.52
CA GLN A 180 -16.41 -26.76 -9.54
C GLN A 180 -15.07 -27.48 -9.38
N GLU A 181 -14.52 -27.56 -8.16
CA GLU A 181 -13.29 -28.33 -7.86
C GLU A 181 -13.39 -29.78 -8.37
N GLN A 182 -14.51 -30.46 -8.09
CA GLN A 182 -14.69 -31.84 -8.54
C GLN A 182 -14.78 -31.97 -10.06
N TYR A 183 -15.49 -31.04 -10.70
CA TYR A 183 -15.60 -31.00 -12.16
C TYR A 183 -14.22 -30.76 -12.80
N LEU A 184 -13.49 -29.74 -12.34
CA LEU A 184 -12.19 -29.37 -12.86
C LEU A 184 -11.15 -30.47 -12.59
N ALA A 185 -11.19 -31.13 -11.43
CA ALA A 185 -10.30 -32.26 -11.12
C ALA A 185 -10.43 -33.42 -12.14
N ILE A 186 -11.66 -33.70 -12.58
CA ILE A 186 -11.87 -34.69 -13.64
C ILE A 186 -11.33 -34.20 -15.01
N GLN A 187 -11.35 -32.90 -15.28
CA GLN A 187 -10.80 -32.33 -16.54
C GLN A 187 -9.29 -32.36 -16.53
N VAL A 188 -8.66 -31.97 -15.42
CA VAL A 188 -7.21 -32.00 -15.22
C VAL A 188 -6.64 -33.41 -15.40
N GLU A 189 -7.23 -34.42 -14.77
CA GLU A 189 -6.77 -35.81 -14.86
C GLU A 189 -7.01 -36.47 -16.22
N LYS A 190 -7.68 -35.82 -17.13
CA LYS A 190 -7.73 -36.20 -18.56
C LYS A 190 -6.56 -35.66 -19.37
N GLN A 191 -5.95 -34.56 -18.89
CA GLN A 191 -4.89 -33.86 -19.59
C GLN A 191 -3.51 -34.17 -19.04
N LEU A 192 -3.40 -34.41 -17.73
CA LEU A 192 -2.14 -34.68 -17.02
C LEU A 192 -2.12 -36.08 -16.39
N ASP A 193 -0.95 -36.70 -16.34
CA ASP A 193 -0.74 -37.92 -15.57
C ASP A 193 -0.59 -37.65 -14.07
N LYS A 194 -0.59 -38.72 -13.28
CA LYS A 194 -0.52 -38.64 -11.82
C LYS A 194 0.77 -38.03 -11.30
N ASP A 195 1.88 -38.27 -11.97
CA ASP A 195 3.20 -37.79 -11.56
C ASP A 195 3.28 -36.29 -11.79
N SER A 196 2.77 -35.78 -12.91
CA SER A 196 2.68 -34.35 -13.21
C SER A 196 1.74 -33.60 -12.23
N ILE A 197 0.64 -34.22 -11.81
CA ILE A 197 -0.29 -33.65 -10.82
C ILE A 197 0.36 -33.61 -9.45
N LEU A 198 1.05 -34.68 -9.04
CA LEU A 198 1.74 -34.75 -7.76
C LEU A 198 2.93 -33.79 -7.72
N GLU A 199 3.70 -33.69 -8.79
CA GLU A 199 4.78 -32.73 -8.96
C GLU A 199 4.26 -31.29 -8.77
N SER A 200 3.18 -30.94 -9.47
CA SER A 200 2.56 -29.61 -9.35
C SER A 200 2.08 -29.35 -7.91
N TYR A 201 1.46 -30.34 -7.27
CA TYR A 201 0.98 -30.22 -5.90
C TYR A 201 2.13 -30.01 -4.91
N LEU A 202 3.18 -30.82 -4.99
CA LEU A 202 4.33 -30.77 -4.08
C LEU A 202 5.14 -29.45 -4.25
N ASN A 203 5.07 -28.82 -5.40
CA ASN A 203 5.71 -27.54 -5.67
C ASN A 203 4.82 -26.32 -5.33
N THR A 204 3.53 -26.52 -4.99
CA THR A 204 2.59 -25.40 -4.75
C THR A 204 1.99 -25.36 -3.37
N ILE A 205 2.01 -26.47 -2.62
CA ILE A 205 1.36 -26.53 -1.32
C ILE A 205 2.03 -25.61 -0.30
N ASN A 206 1.20 -24.86 0.46
CA ASN A 206 1.65 -24.06 1.58
C ASN A 206 2.02 -24.97 2.78
N LEU A 207 3.25 -24.86 3.23
CA LEU A 207 3.83 -25.63 4.31
C LEU A 207 4.23 -24.78 5.53
N GLY A 208 3.64 -23.54 5.64
CA GLY A 208 3.93 -22.64 6.75
C GLY A 208 5.26 -21.90 6.60
N GLN A 209 5.50 -20.88 7.42
CA GLN A 209 6.73 -20.08 7.38
C GLN A 209 7.02 -19.53 5.96
N ASP A 210 5.97 -19.13 5.25
CA ASP A 210 6.01 -18.65 3.86
C ASP A 210 6.63 -19.63 2.85
N CYS A 211 6.69 -20.94 3.21
CA CYS A 211 7.19 -21.98 2.33
C CYS A 211 6.10 -22.47 1.39
N LEU A 212 6.24 -22.16 0.11
CA LEU A 212 5.43 -22.73 -0.96
C LEU A 212 6.22 -23.85 -1.65
N GLY A 213 5.74 -25.09 -1.49
CA GLY A 213 6.37 -26.30 -2.01
C GLY A 213 7.44 -26.93 -1.10
N VAL A 214 7.74 -28.18 -1.42
CA VAL A 214 8.54 -29.08 -0.56
C VAL A 214 10.02 -28.70 -0.51
N GLN A 215 10.59 -28.12 -1.55
CA GLN A 215 11.99 -27.69 -1.56
C GLN A 215 12.20 -26.53 -0.57
N SER A 216 11.32 -25.53 -0.60
CA SER A 216 11.36 -24.40 0.32
C SER A 216 11.17 -24.87 1.76
N ALA A 217 10.28 -25.84 1.99
CA ALA A 217 10.09 -26.44 3.30
C ALA A 217 11.33 -27.22 3.77
N ALA A 218 11.98 -28.00 2.89
CA ALA A 218 13.22 -28.73 3.21
C ALA A 218 14.34 -27.77 3.61
N GLN A 219 14.49 -26.67 2.91
CA GLN A 219 15.46 -25.63 3.21
C GLN A 219 15.12 -24.91 4.52
N ARG A 220 13.87 -24.51 4.69
CA ARG A 220 13.43 -23.75 5.88
C ARG A 220 13.54 -24.54 7.17
N TYR A 221 13.09 -25.78 7.15
CA TYR A 221 13.00 -26.58 8.35
C TYR A 221 14.28 -27.37 8.65
N PHE A 222 15.04 -27.77 7.64
CA PHE A 222 16.18 -28.68 7.79
C PHE A 222 17.49 -28.16 7.20
N ASN A 223 17.47 -27.02 6.53
CA ASN A 223 18.59 -26.46 5.77
C ASN A 223 19.20 -27.49 4.79
N LYS A 224 18.32 -28.22 4.08
CA LYS A 224 18.68 -29.30 3.15
C LYS A 224 18.05 -29.08 1.78
N ASP A 225 18.67 -29.61 0.74
CA ASP A 225 17.95 -29.86 -0.51
C ASP A 225 16.91 -30.95 -0.29
N VAL A 226 15.78 -30.89 -0.99
CA VAL A 226 14.67 -31.85 -0.80
C VAL A 226 15.11 -33.29 -1.02
N ASN A 227 16.05 -33.52 -1.96
CA ASN A 227 16.58 -34.85 -2.24
C ASN A 227 17.45 -35.46 -1.11
N GLU A 228 17.83 -34.66 -0.11
CA GLU A 228 18.60 -35.05 1.05
C GLU A 228 17.74 -35.42 2.28
N LEU A 229 16.43 -35.28 2.16
CA LEU A 229 15.50 -35.59 3.25
C LEU A 229 15.43 -37.11 3.48
N ASN A 230 15.47 -37.50 4.74
CA ASN A 230 15.19 -38.87 5.16
C ASN A 230 13.68 -39.09 5.39
N LEU A 231 13.26 -40.33 5.65
CA LEU A 231 11.86 -40.68 5.89
C LEU A 231 11.24 -39.90 7.05
N SER A 232 11.97 -39.70 8.14
CA SER A 232 11.49 -38.97 9.32
C SER A 232 11.22 -37.49 9.02
N GLU A 233 12.13 -36.82 8.30
CA GLU A 233 12.04 -35.45 7.87
C GLU A 233 10.93 -35.29 6.83
N SER A 234 10.81 -36.22 5.89
CA SER A 234 9.72 -36.28 4.89
C SER A 234 8.35 -36.38 5.56
N ALA A 235 8.23 -37.26 6.56
CA ALA A 235 6.98 -37.38 7.33
C ALA A 235 6.65 -36.11 8.16
N THR A 236 7.68 -35.41 8.64
CA THR A 236 7.53 -34.13 9.38
C THR A 236 6.99 -33.05 8.49
N ILE A 237 7.53 -32.90 7.27
CA ILE A 237 7.04 -31.91 6.27
C ILE A 237 5.61 -32.26 5.84
N ALA A 238 5.33 -33.53 5.52
CA ALA A 238 3.98 -33.98 5.15
C ALA A 238 2.95 -33.76 6.28
N ALA A 239 3.39 -33.77 7.53
CA ALA A 239 2.52 -33.52 8.68
C ALA A 239 2.05 -32.07 8.78
N ILE A 240 2.66 -31.10 8.10
CA ILE A 240 2.29 -29.68 8.14
C ILE A 240 0.96 -29.42 7.39
N THR A 241 0.64 -30.27 6.40
CA THR A 241 -0.58 -30.16 5.59
C THR A 241 -1.84 -30.07 6.43
N GLN A 242 -2.96 -29.63 5.83
CA GLN A 242 -4.26 -29.41 6.44
C GLN A 242 -4.37 -28.13 7.27
N ASN A 243 -3.38 -27.79 8.10
CA ASN A 243 -3.37 -26.56 8.89
C ASN A 243 -1.91 -26.21 9.21
N PRO A 244 -1.24 -25.45 8.32
CA PRO A 244 0.16 -25.09 8.46
C PRO A 244 0.50 -24.29 9.74
N GLY A 245 -0.42 -23.48 10.24
CA GLY A 245 -0.23 -22.78 11.51
C GLY A 245 -0.24 -23.73 12.71
N ARG A 246 -1.18 -24.68 12.75
CA ARG A 246 -1.31 -25.63 13.86
C ARG A 246 -0.23 -26.70 13.87
N TYR A 247 0.16 -27.20 12.71
CA TYR A 247 1.11 -28.31 12.59
C TYR A 247 2.51 -27.83 12.21
N ASN A 248 2.81 -26.57 12.50
CA ASN A 248 4.14 -26.01 12.27
C ASN A 248 5.16 -26.69 13.20
N PRO A 249 6.24 -27.29 12.68
CA PRO A 249 7.20 -28.01 13.52
C PRO A 249 8.09 -27.09 14.37
N ILE A 250 8.13 -25.79 14.09
CA ILE A 250 8.84 -24.79 14.90
C ILE A 250 7.97 -24.34 16.07
N THR A 251 6.76 -23.85 15.78
CA THR A 251 5.89 -23.24 16.79
C THR A 251 5.03 -24.24 17.55
N ASN A 252 4.76 -25.43 16.96
CA ASN A 252 3.89 -26.46 17.55
C ASN A 252 4.46 -27.88 17.33
N PRO A 253 5.67 -28.17 17.83
CA PRO A 253 6.37 -29.44 17.55
C PRO A 253 5.58 -30.67 18.05
N GLU A 254 4.84 -30.58 19.15
CA GLU A 254 4.04 -31.69 19.69
C GLU A 254 2.85 -32.05 18.80
N ASP A 255 2.13 -31.05 18.29
CA ASP A 255 1.01 -31.27 17.37
C ASP A 255 1.54 -31.84 16.03
N ASN A 256 2.69 -31.37 15.56
CA ASN A 256 3.34 -31.91 14.38
C ASN A 256 3.79 -33.35 14.63
N ALA A 257 4.41 -33.67 15.77
CA ALA A 257 4.87 -35.02 16.13
C ALA A 257 3.69 -36.01 16.15
N THR A 258 2.55 -35.61 16.71
CA THR A 258 1.34 -36.42 16.73
C THR A 258 0.86 -36.71 15.30
N ARG A 259 0.90 -35.73 14.41
CA ARG A 259 0.49 -35.87 13.03
C ARG A 259 1.53 -36.61 12.17
N ARG A 260 2.85 -36.40 12.41
CA ARG A 260 3.95 -37.15 11.82
C ARG A 260 3.79 -38.63 12.09
N LYS A 261 3.49 -38.99 13.35
CA LYS A 261 3.20 -40.39 13.69
C LYS A 261 2.07 -40.95 12.82
N LYS A 262 1.00 -40.18 12.64
CA LYS A 262 -0.11 -40.59 11.77
C LYS A 262 0.30 -40.75 10.30
N VAL A 263 1.21 -39.94 9.79
CA VAL A 263 1.80 -40.08 8.44
C VAL A 263 2.50 -41.42 8.34
N LEU A 264 3.42 -41.72 9.26
CA LEU A 264 4.19 -42.97 9.29
C LEU A 264 3.29 -44.19 9.44
N ASP A 265 2.28 -44.12 10.36
CA ASP A 265 1.29 -45.21 10.51
C ASP A 265 0.54 -45.46 9.19
N ASN A 266 0.12 -44.37 8.49
CA ASN A 266 -0.55 -44.52 7.20
C ASN A 266 0.36 -45.07 6.09
N MET A 267 1.62 -44.66 6.07
CA MET A 267 2.62 -45.23 5.12
C MET A 267 2.82 -46.72 5.32
N LEU A 268 2.92 -47.16 6.57
CA LEU A 268 3.02 -48.59 6.94
C LEU A 268 1.75 -49.35 6.54
N ASP A 269 0.55 -48.83 6.91
CA ASP A 269 -0.74 -49.49 6.61
C ASP A 269 -1.02 -49.59 5.09
N GLN A 270 -0.48 -48.66 4.30
CA GLN A 270 -0.59 -48.67 2.84
C GLN A 270 0.52 -49.45 2.15
N GLY A 271 1.53 -49.90 2.89
CA GLY A 271 2.64 -50.74 2.40
C GLY A 271 3.74 -49.98 1.66
N TRP A 272 3.83 -48.63 1.90
CA TRP A 272 4.92 -47.81 1.37
C TRP A 272 6.23 -48.02 2.12
N ILE A 273 6.17 -48.31 3.41
CA ILE A 273 7.32 -48.63 4.26
C ILE A 273 7.06 -49.93 5.02
N ASP A 274 8.14 -50.61 5.46
CA ASP A 274 8.03 -51.76 6.34
C ASP A 274 8.05 -51.37 7.83
N GLN A 275 7.82 -52.33 8.71
CA GLN A 275 7.79 -52.11 10.17
C GLN A 275 9.11 -51.57 10.71
N ALA A 276 10.24 -51.98 10.14
CA ALA A 276 11.56 -51.59 10.63
C ALA A 276 11.82 -50.09 10.29
N ALA A 277 11.52 -49.67 9.08
CA ALA A 277 11.62 -48.27 8.65
C ALA A 277 10.66 -47.35 9.43
N HIS A 278 9.42 -47.86 9.69
CA HIS A 278 8.44 -47.12 10.53
C HIS A 278 8.97 -46.88 11.94
N ASP A 279 9.50 -47.94 12.62
CA ASP A 279 9.94 -47.84 14.00
C ASP A 279 11.22 -47.01 14.11
N GLU A 280 12.14 -47.12 13.14
CA GLU A 280 13.33 -46.28 13.04
C GLU A 280 12.96 -44.80 12.87
N ALA A 281 12.10 -44.48 11.89
CA ALA A 281 11.64 -43.09 11.67
C ALA A 281 10.88 -42.52 12.86
N LEU A 282 10.10 -43.35 13.56
CA LEU A 282 9.36 -42.88 14.74
C LEU A 282 10.29 -42.63 15.95
N ALA A 283 11.39 -43.40 16.09
CA ALA A 283 12.37 -43.22 17.15
C ALA A 283 13.36 -42.07 16.90
N ASP A 284 13.39 -41.53 15.69
CA ASP A 284 14.31 -40.46 15.29
C ASP A 284 13.93 -39.13 15.95
N ASP A 285 14.94 -38.48 16.56
CA ASP A 285 14.79 -37.13 17.17
C ASP A 285 14.88 -36.02 16.08
N VAL A 286 13.89 -36.00 15.19
CA VAL A 286 13.85 -35.09 14.06
C VAL A 286 13.73 -33.61 14.48
N TYR A 287 13.08 -33.35 15.61
CA TYR A 287 12.82 -31.98 16.06
C TYR A 287 14.07 -31.26 16.57
N SER A 288 15.10 -31.98 16.99
CA SER A 288 16.40 -31.38 17.32
C SER A 288 17.15 -30.81 16.11
N ARG A 289 16.73 -31.16 14.88
CA ARG A 289 17.31 -30.67 13.62
C ARG A 289 16.52 -29.55 12.97
N ILE A 290 15.37 -29.20 13.54
CA ILE A 290 14.55 -28.10 13.00
C ILE A 290 15.30 -26.80 13.16
N GLN A 291 15.41 -26.05 12.06
CA GLN A 291 16.05 -24.73 12.03
C GLN A 291 15.12 -23.67 12.56
N ASN A 292 15.48 -23.02 13.65
CA ASN A 292 14.72 -21.92 14.23
C ASN A 292 14.94 -20.62 13.46
N VAL A 293 16.09 -20.44 12.82
CA VAL A 293 16.46 -19.26 12.02
C VAL A 293 16.58 -19.64 10.55
N ASN A 294 16.13 -18.78 9.65
CA ASN A 294 16.30 -18.97 8.23
C ASN A 294 17.64 -18.41 7.76
N THR A 295 18.71 -19.20 7.89
CA THR A 295 20.09 -18.78 7.61
C THR A 295 20.43 -18.65 6.12
N ARG A 296 19.55 -19.10 5.21
CA ARG A 296 19.88 -19.21 3.77
C ARG A 296 19.30 -18.10 2.89
N ILE A 297 18.48 -17.20 3.44
CA ILE A 297 17.93 -16.06 2.67
C ILE A 297 19.03 -15.03 2.36
N GLU A 298 20.14 -15.04 3.11
CA GLU A 298 21.18 -14.00 2.98
C GLU A 298 22.16 -14.21 1.80
N GLU A 299 22.27 -15.39 1.21
CA GLU A 299 23.38 -15.68 0.28
C GLU A 299 23.06 -15.57 -1.24
N THR A 300 21.79 -15.39 -1.66
CA THR A 300 21.44 -15.44 -3.09
C THR A 300 20.59 -14.29 -3.63
N ASN A 301 20.20 -13.30 -2.81
CA ASN A 301 19.33 -12.22 -3.26
C ASN A 301 20.11 -10.93 -3.53
N THR A 302 20.30 -10.61 -4.78
CA THR A 302 20.47 -9.18 -5.18
C THR A 302 19.21 -8.43 -4.73
N VAL A 303 19.39 -7.42 -3.86
CA VAL A 303 18.28 -6.58 -3.41
C VAL A 303 17.76 -5.78 -4.61
N ASN A 304 16.49 -5.96 -4.93
CA ASN A 304 15.82 -5.23 -6.01
C ASN A 304 15.82 -3.72 -5.72
N SER A 305 15.87 -2.91 -6.76
CA SER A 305 15.64 -1.47 -6.63
C SER A 305 14.19 -1.18 -6.18
N TYR A 306 13.95 0.03 -5.68
CA TYR A 306 12.58 0.47 -5.35
C TYR A 306 11.65 0.44 -6.56
N PHE A 307 12.19 0.74 -7.75
CA PHE A 307 11.43 0.65 -9.00
C PHE A 307 11.00 -0.79 -9.29
N VAL A 308 11.89 -1.76 -9.14
CA VAL A 308 11.59 -3.19 -9.40
C VAL A 308 10.59 -3.74 -8.40
N ASP A 309 10.67 -3.35 -7.13
CA ASP A 309 9.66 -3.74 -6.14
C ASP A 309 8.27 -3.18 -6.52
N ALA A 310 8.19 -1.89 -6.88
CA ALA A 310 6.95 -1.27 -7.34
C ALA A 310 6.41 -1.91 -8.63
N LEU A 311 7.30 -2.24 -9.58
CA LEU A 311 6.96 -2.95 -10.81
C LEU A 311 6.32 -4.31 -10.53
N SER A 312 6.90 -5.07 -9.61
CA SER A 312 6.37 -6.39 -9.23
C SER A 312 5.01 -6.27 -8.55
N GLU A 313 4.82 -5.26 -7.73
CA GLU A 313 3.55 -4.97 -7.04
C GLU A 313 2.46 -4.59 -8.05
N GLN A 314 2.73 -3.62 -8.95
CA GLN A 314 1.79 -3.24 -9.99
C GLN A 314 1.43 -4.42 -10.89
N LEU A 315 2.40 -5.22 -11.32
CA LEU A 315 2.13 -6.36 -12.19
C LEU A 315 1.25 -7.41 -11.52
N ILE A 316 1.48 -7.72 -10.24
CA ILE A 316 0.64 -8.65 -9.48
C ILE A 316 -0.78 -8.10 -9.37
N GLU A 317 -0.94 -6.81 -9.09
CA GLU A 317 -2.25 -6.15 -9.02
C GLU A 317 -2.99 -6.20 -10.37
N ASP A 318 -2.32 -5.85 -11.47
CA ASP A 318 -2.91 -5.88 -12.81
C ASP A 318 -3.27 -7.31 -13.25
N LEU A 319 -2.46 -8.33 -12.86
CA LEU A 319 -2.77 -9.74 -13.12
C LEU A 319 -3.98 -10.21 -12.32
N THR A 320 -4.19 -9.71 -11.10
CA THR A 320 -5.27 -10.15 -10.20
C THR A 320 -6.56 -9.36 -10.38
N SER A 321 -6.51 -8.15 -10.95
CA SER A 321 -7.68 -7.29 -11.09
C SER A 321 -8.78 -7.92 -11.95
N GLU A 322 -10.06 -7.59 -11.69
CA GLU A 322 -11.20 -8.04 -12.49
C GLU A 322 -11.15 -7.51 -13.92
N ASP A 323 -10.62 -6.29 -14.12
CA ASP A 323 -10.41 -5.67 -15.43
C ASP A 323 -9.14 -6.20 -16.12
N GLY A 324 -8.29 -6.92 -15.42
CA GLY A 324 -7.09 -7.58 -15.90
C GLY A 324 -7.34 -9.02 -16.32
N LEU A 325 -6.50 -9.94 -15.85
CA LEU A 325 -6.62 -11.36 -16.16
C LEU A 325 -7.44 -12.14 -15.13
N GLY A 326 -7.84 -11.52 -14.01
CA GLY A 326 -8.58 -12.16 -12.94
C GLY A 326 -7.83 -13.34 -12.30
N TYR A 327 -6.48 -13.30 -12.31
CA TYR A 327 -5.67 -14.32 -11.66
C TYR A 327 -5.86 -14.27 -10.15
N SER A 328 -5.71 -15.42 -9.55
CA SER A 328 -5.55 -15.45 -8.11
C SER A 328 -4.18 -14.86 -7.71
N GLN A 329 -4.04 -14.42 -6.48
CA GLN A 329 -2.76 -13.98 -5.93
C GLN A 329 -1.64 -15.00 -6.21
N THR A 330 -1.90 -16.28 -5.92
CA THR A 330 -0.96 -17.38 -6.17
C THR A 330 -0.66 -17.58 -7.66
N GLN A 331 -1.66 -17.40 -8.54
CA GLN A 331 -1.45 -17.49 -9.99
C GLN A 331 -0.61 -16.33 -10.50
N ALA A 332 -0.86 -15.12 -10.04
CA ALA A 332 -0.09 -13.93 -10.40
C ALA A 332 1.37 -14.04 -9.91
N GLU A 333 1.59 -14.48 -8.68
CA GLU A 333 2.92 -14.74 -8.14
C GLU A 333 3.63 -15.86 -8.91
N ASN A 334 2.93 -16.94 -9.26
CA ASN A 334 3.48 -18.00 -10.10
C ASN A 334 3.85 -17.50 -11.48
N ALA A 335 3.00 -16.69 -12.10
CA ALA A 335 3.28 -16.09 -13.40
C ALA A 335 4.55 -15.23 -13.32
N LEU A 336 4.65 -14.36 -12.30
CA LEU A 336 5.80 -13.48 -12.13
C LEU A 336 7.09 -14.25 -11.82
N TYR A 337 7.07 -15.19 -10.86
CA TYR A 337 8.31 -15.80 -10.36
C TYR A 337 8.70 -17.12 -11.05
N SER A 338 7.78 -17.71 -11.82
CA SER A 338 8.01 -19.02 -12.45
C SER A 338 7.37 -19.14 -13.83
N GLY A 339 6.71 -18.11 -14.33
CA GLY A 339 5.99 -18.14 -15.60
C GLY A 339 6.82 -17.76 -16.82
N GLY A 340 8.06 -17.30 -16.63
CA GLY A 340 8.93 -16.91 -17.76
C GLY A 340 8.45 -15.67 -18.48
N LEU A 341 7.89 -14.71 -17.76
CA LEU A 341 7.41 -13.47 -18.33
C LEU A 341 8.56 -12.61 -18.85
N THR A 342 8.35 -11.95 -19.99
CA THR A 342 9.19 -10.85 -20.45
C THR A 342 8.45 -9.54 -20.20
N ILE A 343 8.95 -8.73 -19.27
CA ILE A 343 8.31 -7.50 -18.80
C ILE A 343 9.09 -6.32 -19.39
N TYR A 344 8.46 -5.54 -20.24
CA TYR A 344 9.01 -4.30 -20.80
C TYR A 344 8.70 -3.16 -19.85
N SER A 345 9.61 -2.87 -18.93
CA SER A 345 9.43 -1.79 -17.97
C SER A 345 9.60 -0.42 -18.62
N THR A 346 9.20 0.60 -17.88
CA THR A 346 9.34 2.00 -18.30
C THR A 346 10.60 2.66 -17.75
N GLN A 347 11.42 1.92 -16.98
CA GLN A 347 12.60 2.45 -16.32
C GLN A 347 13.66 2.92 -17.29
N ASN A 348 13.99 4.20 -17.20
CA ASN A 348 15.16 4.74 -17.89
C ASN A 348 16.38 4.65 -16.95
N LEU A 349 17.32 3.80 -17.30
CA LEU A 349 18.50 3.52 -16.45
C LEU A 349 19.36 4.76 -16.18
N THR A 350 19.49 5.67 -17.14
CA THR A 350 20.25 6.90 -16.96
C THR A 350 19.58 7.79 -15.90
N MET A 351 18.27 7.97 -15.98
CA MET A 351 17.51 8.74 -15.00
C MET A 351 17.54 8.07 -13.63
N GLN A 352 17.30 6.76 -13.57
CA GLN A 352 17.30 6.01 -12.31
C GLN A 352 18.65 6.13 -11.60
N ASN A 353 19.75 5.90 -12.30
CA ASN A 353 21.09 5.99 -11.73
C ASN A 353 21.40 7.40 -11.20
N ILE A 354 21.01 8.45 -11.93
CA ILE A 354 21.17 9.83 -11.46
C ILE A 354 20.37 10.07 -10.18
N CYS A 355 19.12 9.58 -10.12
CA CYS A 355 18.29 9.71 -8.92
C CYS A 355 18.90 8.95 -7.74
N ASP A 356 19.33 7.71 -7.94
CA ASP A 356 19.95 6.89 -6.89
C ASP A 356 21.25 7.51 -6.37
N GLU A 357 22.11 8.03 -7.24
CA GLU A 357 23.34 8.72 -6.86
C GLU A 357 23.06 9.98 -6.05
N GLU A 358 22.13 10.84 -6.49
CA GLU A 358 21.87 12.11 -5.84
C GLU A 358 21.11 11.98 -4.53
N LEU A 359 20.19 11.01 -4.42
CA LEU A 359 19.46 10.78 -3.19
C LEU A 359 20.32 10.07 -2.12
N ASN A 360 21.39 9.38 -2.52
CA ASN A 360 22.33 8.73 -1.61
C ASN A 360 23.62 9.56 -1.34
N ASP A 361 23.76 10.74 -1.93
CA ASP A 361 24.87 11.65 -1.64
C ASP A 361 24.55 12.46 -0.37
N ASP A 362 25.23 12.13 0.73
CA ASP A 362 25.06 12.82 2.03
C ASP A 362 25.32 14.32 1.96
N ASN A 363 26.10 14.80 0.99
CA ASN A 363 26.34 16.23 0.78
C ASN A 363 25.08 16.99 0.32
N ASN A 364 24.06 16.29 -0.15
CA ASN A 364 22.78 16.86 -0.56
C ASN A 364 21.81 17.07 0.62
N TYR A 365 22.22 16.77 1.85
CA TYR A 365 21.41 16.83 3.06
C TYR A 365 22.04 17.71 4.14
N PRO A 366 21.30 18.10 5.18
CA PRO A 366 21.89 18.79 6.33
C PRO A 366 23.05 18.00 6.94
N ALA A 367 24.05 18.72 7.47
CA ALA A 367 25.28 18.11 7.99
C ALA A 367 25.04 17.21 9.24
N ASN A 368 23.98 17.42 9.97
CA ASN A 368 23.58 16.58 11.10
C ASN A 368 22.61 15.52 10.59
N ILE A 369 23.09 14.30 10.53
CA ILE A 369 22.28 13.14 10.16
C ILE A 369 21.81 12.47 11.44
N ASP A 370 20.50 12.33 11.58
CA ASP A 370 19.90 11.46 12.56
C ASP A 370 19.73 10.06 11.97
N TRP A 371 19.70 9.05 12.84
CA TRP A 371 19.50 7.67 12.44
C TRP A 371 18.17 7.17 12.99
N GLY A 372 17.27 6.80 12.09
CA GLY A 372 16.02 6.14 12.40
C GLY A 372 16.21 4.64 12.61
N VAL A 373 15.42 4.06 13.46
CA VAL A 373 15.46 2.63 13.80
C VAL A 373 14.15 1.96 13.43
N ASP A 374 14.23 0.94 12.57
CA ASP A 374 13.18 -0.04 12.39
C ASP A 374 13.62 -1.34 13.07
N TYR A 375 12.76 -1.88 13.93
CA TYR A 375 13.16 -2.90 14.89
C TYR A 375 12.07 -3.94 15.13
N ALA A 376 12.49 -5.21 15.11
CA ALA A 376 11.68 -6.31 15.58
C ALA A 376 12.57 -7.31 16.35
N LEU A 377 12.05 -7.87 17.43
CA LEU A 377 12.72 -8.87 18.25
C LEU A 377 11.74 -9.98 18.60
N THR A 378 12.15 -11.21 18.40
CA THR A 378 11.46 -12.41 18.88
C THR A 378 12.31 -13.09 19.93
N VAL A 379 11.77 -13.27 21.12
CA VAL A 379 12.46 -13.98 22.23
C VAL A 379 11.84 -15.35 22.40
N TYR A 380 12.69 -16.39 22.41
CA TYR A 380 12.30 -17.77 22.66
C TYR A 380 12.67 -18.17 24.07
N HIS A 381 11.67 -18.34 24.93
CA HIS A 381 11.86 -18.67 26.32
C HIS A 381 12.19 -20.16 26.54
N THR A 382 12.88 -20.45 27.63
CA THR A 382 13.28 -21.84 27.99
C THR A 382 12.09 -22.77 28.28
N ASP A 383 10.88 -22.22 28.53
CA ASP A 383 9.64 -22.99 28.69
C ASP A 383 8.89 -23.23 27.36
N GLY A 384 9.43 -22.76 26.24
CA GLY A 384 8.86 -22.90 24.90
C GLY A 384 7.86 -21.82 24.52
N SER A 385 7.62 -20.82 25.38
CA SER A 385 6.84 -19.63 24.99
C SER A 385 7.68 -18.68 24.14
N VAL A 386 6.98 -17.83 23.36
CA VAL A 386 7.60 -16.88 22.42
C VAL A 386 6.98 -15.51 22.63
N ASP A 387 7.82 -14.51 22.83
CA ASP A 387 7.40 -13.11 22.91
C ASP A 387 7.95 -12.30 21.75
N ASN A 388 7.11 -11.43 21.16
CA ASN A 388 7.46 -10.56 20.04
C ASN A 388 7.44 -9.09 20.45
N TYR A 389 8.48 -8.37 20.09
CA TYR A 389 8.66 -6.96 20.38
C TYR A 389 8.89 -6.18 19.08
N SER A 390 8.38 -4.97 19.02
CA SER A 390 8.49 -4.08 17.85
C SER A 390 9.22 -2.80 18.21
N ALA A 391 9.47 -1.95 17.21
CA ALA A 391 9.97 -0.60 17.37
C ALA A 391 9.16 0.22 18.41
N GLY A 392 7.83 -0.01 18.50
CA GLY A 392 6.98 0.62 19.52
C GLY A 392 7.38 0.26 20.95
N HIS A 393 7.77 -0.99 21.20
CA HIS A 393 8.25 -1.42 22.52
C HIS A 393 9.64 -0.83 22.85
N LEU A 394 10.53 -0.74 21.85
CA LEU A 394 11.82 -0.08 21.98
C LEU A 394 11.67 1.41 22.29
N LYS A 395 10.71 2.10 21.65
CA LYS A 395 10.36 3.50 21.94
C LYS A 395 9.85 3.66 23.38
N GLN A 396 8.92 2.79 23.79
CA GLN A 396 8.40 2.82 25.17
C GLN A 396 9.51 2.58 26.21
N PHE A 397 10.42 1.64 25.94
CA PHE A 397 11.59 1.42 26.79
C PHE A 397 12.47 2.67 26.88
N GLY A 398 12.65 3.40 25.76
CA GLY A 398 13.35 4.69 25.74
C GLY A 398 12.71 5.72 26.63
N ALA A 399 11.40 5.89 26.53
CA ALA A 399 10.62 6.81 27.37
C ALA A 399 10.71 6.44 28.86
N ASP A 400 10.56 5.16 29.20
CA ASP A 400 10.53 4.68 30.58
C ASP A 400 11.91 4.73 31.27
N GLN A 401 12.99 4.41 30.56
CA GLN A 401 14.33 4.29 31.14
C GLN A 401 15.17 5.57 31.02
N TYR A 402 14.96 6.36 29.96
CA TYR A 402 15.80 7.51 29.64
C TYR A 402 15.03 8.83 29.59
N GLY A 403 13.69 8.79 29.67
CA GLY A 403 12.82 9.96 29.53
C GLY A 403 12.83 10.54 28.12
N ASP A 404 13.00 9.67 27.11
CA ASP A 404 13.14 10.02 25.72
C ASP A 404 11.79 9.94 25.01
N ASP A 405 11.13 11.07 24.84
CA ASP A 405 9.83 11.18 24.19
C ASP A 405 9.92 11.42 22.67
N GLU A 406 11.14 11.70 22.15
CA GLU A 406 11.34 12.19 20.77
C GLU A 406 11.30 11.07 19.71
N GLY A 407 11.15 9.83 20.10
CA GLY A 407 11.02 8.71 19.17
C GLY A 407 12.31 7.92 19.01
N LEU A 408 12.43 7.19 17.88
CA LEU A 408 13.60 6.36 17.56
C LEU A 408 14.55 7.08 16.61
N LEU A 409 14.98 8.29 17.00
CA LEU A 409 15.97 9.08 16.29
C LEU A 409 17.24 9.21 17.14
N PHE A 410 18.39 8.92 16.55
CA PHE A 410 19.67 8.88 17.23
C PHE A 410 20.72 9.66 16.44
N GLY A 411 21.56 10.44 17.10
CA GLY A 411 22.60 11.21 16.46
C GLY A 411 23.74 10.38 15.85
N SER A 412 23.76 9.06 16.07
CA SER A 412 24.68 8.13 15.40
C SER A 412 24.14 6.70 15.41
N GLN A 413 24.68 5.85 14.52
CA GLN A 413 24.35 4.41 14.49
C GLN A 413 24.75 3.70 15.78
N GLU A 414 25.89 4.08 16.36
CA GLU A 414 26.37 3.51 17.62
C GLU A 414 25.40 3.79 18.77
N ALA A 415 24.87 5.01 18.85
CA ALA A 415 23.88 5.36 19.88
C ALA A 415 22.56 4.59 19.70
N ALA A 416 22.14 4.38 18.45
CA ALA A 416 20.98 3.55 18.14
C ALA A 416 21.22 2.10 18.57
N GLN A 417 22.36 1.53 18.22
CA GLN A 417 22.71 0.15 18.57
C GLN A 417 22.85 -0.04 20.09
N GLU A 418 23.45 0.92 20.81
CA GLU A 418 23.51 0.89 22.27
C GLU A 418 22.10 0.85 22.91
N ARG A 419 21.15 1.59 22.36
CA ARG A 419 19.77 1.57 22.82
C ARG A 419 19.11 0.21 22.55
N ILE A 420 19.29 -0.34 21.35
CA ILE A 420 18.78 -1.66 20.96
C ILE A 420 19.36 -2.74 21.87
N ASP A 421 20.68 -2.73 22.09
CA ASP A 421 21.35 -3.70 22.94
C ASP A 421 20.86 -3.61 24.39
N ALA A 422 20.65 -2.41 24.92
CA ALA A 422 20.11 -2.20 26.27
C ALA A 422 18.68 -2.74 26.38
N PHE A 423 17.83 -2.51 25.38
CA PHE A 423 16.47 -3.03 25.33
C PHE A 423 16.46 -4.57 25.28
N ARG A 424 17.15 -5.16 24.30
CA ARG A 424 17.27 -6.61 24.16
C ARG A 424 17.78 -7.26 25.47
N ASN A 425 18.85 -6.72 26.05
CA ASN A 425 19.43 -7.26 27.27
C ASN A 425 18.51 -7.11 28.51
N SER A 426 17.56 -6.18 28.48
CA SER A 426 16.57 -6.01 29.55
C SER A 426 15.48 -7.11 29.53
N LEU A 427 15.31 -7.77 28.40
CA LEU A 427 14.27 -8.77 28.16
C LEU A 427 14.80 -10.19 28.32
N LEU A 428 16.06 -10.46 27.91
CA LEU A 428 16.64 -11.78 27.87
C LEU A 428 17.01 -12.32 29.26
N GLN A 429 16.73 -13.58 29.51
CA GLN A 429 17.14 -14.34 30.69
C GLN A 429 18.18 -15.41 30.30
N ASP A 430 18.83 -15.97 31.32
CA ASP A 430 19.86 -17.02 31.10
C ASP A 430 19.24 -18.23 30.38
N GLY A 431 19.82 -18.60 29.24
CA GLY A 431 19.41 -19.77 28.45
C GLY A 431 18.33 -19.52 27.39
N GLU A 432 17.85 -18.28 27.25
CA GLU A 432 16.93 -17.89 26.17
C GLU A 432 17.69 -17.56 24.90
N THR A 433 17.00 -17.72 23.77
CA THR A 433 17.50 -17.36 22.43
C THR A 433 16.60 -16.32 21.79
N TYR A 434 17.09 -15.62 20.78
CA TYR A 434 16.32 -14.60 20.10
C TYR A 434 16.64 -14.51 18.62
N ASP A 435 15.66 -13.99 17.85
CA ASP A 435 15.84 -13.50 16.50
C ASP A 435 15.62 -11.98 16.51
N GLU A 436 16.51 -11.23 15.89
CA GLU A 436 16.48 -9.77 15.89
C GLU A 436 16.59 -9.24 14.47
N TYR A 437 15.70 -8.31 14.14
CA TYR A 437 15.78 -7.49 12.93
C TYR A 437 16.10 -6.06 13.32
N VAL A 438 17.16 -5.50 12.74
CA VAL A 438 17.59 -4.12 12.93
C VAL A 438 17.83 -3.50 11.56
N ASN A 439 17.13 -2.39 11.27
CA ASN A 439 17.43 -1.56 10.11
C ASN A 439 17.64 -0.13 10.57
N LEU A 440 18.87 0.38 10.38
CA LEU A 440 19.24 1.75 10.69
C LEU A 440 19.22 2.56 9.40
N SER A 441 18.41 3.60 9.34
CA SER A 441 18.25 4.43 8.16
C SER A 441 18.62 5.89 8.45
N PRO A 442 19.38 6.55 7.56
CA PRO A 442 19.69 7.97 7.72
C PRO A 442 18.42 8.81 7.59
N GLN A 443 18.27 9.82 8.44
CA GLN A 443 17.16 10.75 8.43
C GLN A 443 17.67 12.19 8.20
N PRO A 444 16.91 13.08 7.53
CA PRO A 444 15.59 12.82 6.94
C PRO A 444 15.65 11.86 5.76
N GLN A 445 14.51 11.19 5.50
CA GLN A 445 14.27 10.37 4.33
C GLN A 445 13.79 11.21 3.14
N THR A 446 13.91 10.66 1.94
CA THR A 446 13.49 11.32 0.70
C THR A 446 12.93 10.28 -0.25
N SER A 447 11.87 10.64 -0.97
CA SER A 447 11.36 9.84 -2.08
C SER A 447 11.20 10.68 -3.33
N LEU A 448 11.30 10.04 -4.51
CA LEU A 448 11.25 10.73 -5.78
C LEU A 448 10.62 9.85 -6.86
N THR A 449 9.79 10.47 -7.69
CA THR A 449 9.20 9.86 -8.89
C THR A 449 9.41 10.78 -10.09
N ILE A 450 9.85 10.22 -11.23
CA ILE A 450 9.91 10.93 -12.50
C ILE A 450 8.97 10.28 -13.51
N ILE A 451 8.09 11.09 -14.11
CA ILE A 451 7.07 10.66 -15.07
C ILE A 451 7.30 11.37 -16.41
N ASP A 452 7.25 10.60 -17.49
CA ASP A 452 7.01 11.14 -18.82
C ASP A 452 5.53 11.57 -18.90
N GLN A 453 5.29 12.87 -18.85
CA GLN A 453 3.95 13.43 -18.81
C GLN A 453 3.09 13.10 -20.03
N LYS A 454 3.71 12.79 -21.18
CA LYS A 454 2.98 12.47 -22.41
C LYS A 454 2.41 11.06 -22.41
N THR A 455 3.08 10.15 -21.71
CA THR A 455 2.74 8.72 -21.72
C THR A 455 2.27 8.18 -20.37
N GLY A 456 2.48 8.91 -19.27
CA GLY A 456 2.23 8.41 -17.91
C GLY A 456 3.30 7.41 -17.41
N GLN A 457 4.33 7.15 -18.20
CA GLN A 457 5.38 6.20 -17.85
C GLN A 457 6.28 6.73 -16.73
N ILE A 458 6.40 5.95 -15.65
CA ILE A 458 7.35 6.24 -14.57
C ILE A 458 8.75 5.87 -15.08
N LYS A 459 9.63 6.85 -15.25
CA LYS A 459 10.98 6.68 -15.78
C LYS A 459 12.03 6.40 -14.73
N ALA A 460 11.83 6.89 -13.53
CA ALA A 460 12.66 6.63 -12.36
C ALA A 460 11.81 6.70 -11.09
N LEU A 461 12.17 5.89 -10.10
CA LEU A 461 11.47 5.84 -8.82
C LEU A 461 12.46 5.45 -7.72
N VAL A 462 12.57 6.29 -6.68
CA VAL A 462 13.41 6.04 -5.51
C VAL A 462 12.57 6.20 -4.25
N GLY A 463 12.43 5.13 -3.48
CA GLY A 463 11.54 5.06 -2.32
C GLY A 463 12.20 5.39 -0.98
N GLY A 464 13.48 5.78 -0.97
CA GLY A 464 14.18 6.10 0.27
C GLY A 464 15.63 6.47 0.07
N ARG A 465 16.18 7.18 1.06
CA ARG A 465 17.61 7.50 1.19
C ARG A 465 18.33 6.39 1.95
N GLY A 466 19.56 6.12 1.62
CA GLY A 466 20.39 5.08 2.20
C GLY A 466 20.36 3.78 1.40
N GLN A 467 21.23 2.85 1.78
CA GLN A 467 21.31 1.57 1.09
C GLN A 467 20.07 0.74 1.37
N LYS A 468 19.37 0.34 0.33
CA LYS A 468 18.26 -0.63 0.44
C LYS A 468 18.83 -2.01 0.76
N THR A 469 18.36 -2.60 1.85
CA THR A 469 18.90 -3.86 2.39
C THR A 469 17.95 -5.04 2.23
N THR A 470 16.66 -4.78 1.97
CA THR A 470 15.63 -5.80 1.88
C THR A 470 14.76 -5.62 0.64
N ASN A 471 14.30 -6.72 0.06
CA ASN A 471 13.28 -6.68 -0.98
C ASN A 471 11.92 -6.38 -0.37
N ARG A 472 11.08 -5.63 -1.11
CA ARG A 472 9.73 -5.23 -0.66
C ARG A 472 9.72 -4.49 0.68
N GLY A 473 10.82 -3.77 0.99
CA GLY A 473 10.85 -2.85 2.12
C GLY A 473 10.02 -1.59 1.86
N LEU A 474 9.97 -0.71 2.86
CA LEU A 474 9.19 0.55 2.79
C LEU A 474 9.57 1.38 1.57
N ASN A 475 8.65 1.52 0.62
CA ASN A 475 8.80 2.32 -0.59
C ASN A 475 7.97 3.60 -0.48
N ARG A 476 8.60 4.73 -0.09
CA ARG A 476 7.91 6.00 0.13
C ARG A 476 7.49 6.72 -1.16
N ALA A 477 7.97 6.25 -2.32
CA ALA A 477 7.60 6.80 -3.62
C ALA A 477 6.36 6.11 -4.22
N TYR A 478 6.05 4.89 -3.79
CA TYR A 478 4.94 4.10 -4.27
C TYR A 478 3.92 3.83 -3.15
N LYS A 479 3.23 2.72 -3.13
CA LYS A 479 2.13 2.40 -2.19
C LYS A 479 2.56 2.14 -0.74
N GLY A 480 3.85 2.16 -0.43
CA GLY A 480 4.36 1.85 0.91
C GLY A 480 4.10 2.92 1.98
N SER A 481 3.89 4.18 1.59
CA SER A 481 3.70 5.29 2.55
C SER A 481 2.95 6.45 1.92
N THR A 482 2.01 6.99 2.65
CA THR A 482 1.31 8.23 2.32
C THR A 482 1.79 9.37 3.21
N ARG A 483 1.84 10.60 2.66
CA ARG A 483 2.22 11.81 3.37
C ARG A 483 1.28 12.96 3.03
N ASN A 484 1.07 13.87 3.96
CA ASN A 484 0.30 15.07 3.70
C ASN A 484 1.01 15.96 2.69
N ALA A 485 0.30 16.30 1.63
CA ALA A 485 0.84 17.03 0.49
C ALA A 485 1.05 18.53 0.74
N GLY A 486 0.46 19.06 1.80
CA GLY A 486 0.54 20.47 2.13
C GLY A 486 0.10 21.38 0.98
N SER A 487 0.83 22.47 0.80
CA SER A 487 0.49 23.51 -0.18
C SER A 487 0.48 23.11 -1.66
N THR A 488 0.87 21.89 -2.02
CA THR A 488 0.74 21.39 -3.40
C THR A 488 -0.74 21.28 -3.79
N PHE A 489 -1.62 20.97 -2.85
CA PHE A 489 -3.06 20.88 -3.07
C PHE A 489 -3.72 22.19 -3.52
N LYS A 490 -3.11 23.33 -3.24
CA LYS A 490 -3.64 24.62 -3.72
C LYS A 490 -3.81 24.67 -5.23
N ILE A 491 -2.93 24.02 -5.98
CA ILE A 491 -3.06 23.93 -7.43
C ILE A 491 -4.21 23.02 -7.81
N LEU A 492 -4.28 21.83 -7.24
CA LEU A 492 -5.22 20.78 -7.63
C LEU A 492 -6.64 21.06 -7.14
N ALA A 493 -6.81 21.35 -5.86
CA ALA A 493 -8.12 21.55 -5.22
C ALA A 493 -8.69 22.96 -5.39
N VAL A 494 -7.84 23.97 -5.66
CA VAL A 494 -8.29 25.36 -5.62
C VAL A 494 -8.14 26.06 -6.96
N TYR A 495 -6.91 26.23 -7.46
CA TYR A 495 -6.69 27.07 -8.63
C TYR A 495 -7.04 26.38 -9.94
N ALA A 496 -6.90 25.07 -10.05
CA ALA A 496 -7.32 24.32 -11.23
C ALA A 496 -8.84 24.44 -11.44
N PRO A 497 -9.72 24.04 -10.49
CA PRO A 497 -11.16 24.24 -10.67
C PRO A 497 -11.58 25.70 -10.77
N ALA A 498 -10.88 26.63 -10.09
CA ALA A 498 -11.19 28.06 -10.16
C ALA A 498 -11.01 28.63 -11.56
N LEU A 499 -9.95 28.24 -12.26
CA LEU A 499 -9.64 28.70 -13.62
C LEU A 499 -10.39 27.91 -14.69
N ASP A 500 -10.67 26.63 -14.43
CA ASP A 500 -11.23 25.71 -15.42
C ASP A 500 -12.74 25.84 -15.57
N SER A 501 -13.48 25.96 -14.46
CA SER A 501 -14.94 25.85 -14.45
C SER A 501 -15.67 26.93 -13.66
N ALA A 502 -14.96 27.76 -12.86
CA ALA A 502 -15.60 28.80 -12.05
C ALA A 502 -15.45 30.22 -12.61
N ASP A 503 -15.05 30.37 -13.86
CA ASP A 503 -14.87 31.63 -14.57
C ASP A 503 -13.94 32.63 -13.85
N LEU A 504 -13.03 32.15 -12.98
CA LEU A 504 -12.05 32.98 -12.32
C LEU A 504 -10.76 33.03 -13.15
N THR A 505 -9.91 33.99 -12.91
CA THR A 505 -8.71 34.23 -13.71
C THR A 505 -7.48 34.47 -12.81
N LEU A 506 -6.28 34.36 -13.36
CA LEU A 506 -5.06 34.72 -12.65
C LEU A 506 -5.03 36.18 -12.21
N ALA A 507 -5.79 37.07 -12.88
CA ALA A 507 -5.99 38.47 -12.51
C ALA A 507 -7.07 38.69 -11.44
N THR A 508 -7.87 37.68 -11.10
CA THR A 508 -8.86 37.77 -10.02
C THR A 508 -8.16 38.17 -8.73
N THR A 509 -8.73 39.17 -8.07
CA THR A 509 -8.16 39.74 -6.83
C THR A 509 -8.95 39.30 -5.62
N GLU A 510 -8.26 39.02 -4.53
CA GLU A 510 -8.80 38.71 -3.22
C GLU A 510 -8.03 39.45 -2.14
N VAL A 511 -8.63 39.64 -0.97
CA VAL A 511 -8.00 40.37 0.13
C VAL A 511 -7.32 39.40 1.09
N ASP A 512 -6.03 39.59 1.28
CA ASP A 512 -5.25 38.92 2.33
C ASP A 512 -5.42 39.71 3.64
N GLU A 513 -6.20 39.20 4.53
CA GLU A 513 -6.60 39.77 5.81
C GLU A 513 -6.84 38.66 6.84
N GLU A 514 -7.03 38.99 8.11
CA GLU A 514 -7.41 38.03 9.13
C GLU A 514 -8.63 37.20 8.69
N TYR A 515 -8.50 35.90 8.75
CA TYR A 515 -9.51 34.99 8.23
C TYR A 515 -9.57 33.71 9.08
N TYR A 516 -10.78 33.19 9.25
CA TYR A 516 -11.09 32.00 10.02
C TYR A 516 -11.79 30.96 9.16
N TYR A 517 -11.59 29.69 9.42
CA TYR A 517 -12.37 28.64 8.77
C TYR A 517 -13.87 28.87 9.06
N GLN A 518 -14.69 28.83 8.02
CA GLN A 518 -16.11 29.18 8.13
C GLN A 518 -16.98 28.06 8.67
N HIS A 519 -16.56 26.81 8.40
CA HIS A 519 -17.30 25.60 8.78
C HIS A 519 -16.69 24.91 9.99
N ASP A 520 -15.66 25.47 10.59
CA ASP A 520 -15.03 24.98 11.80
C ASP A 520 -15.74 25.55 13.06
N LEU A 521 -16.22 24.64 13.91
CA LEU A 521 -16.92 24.98 15.14
C LEU A 521 -16.01 25.67 16.18
N GLU A 522 -14.72 25.44 16.13
CA GLU A 522 -13.72 26.01 17.03
C GLU A 522 -13.17 27.34 16.51
N HIS A 523 -13.55 27.74 15.29
CA HIS A 523 -13.12 28.98 14.66
C HIS A 523 -11.60 29.14 14.60
N HIS A 524 -10.88 28.09 14.15
CA HIS A 524 -9.45 28.20 13.98
C HIS A 524 -9.09 29.23 12.93
N GLN A 525 -8.08 30.03 13.21
CA GLN A 525 -7.58 31.05 12.30
C GLN A 525 -6.70 30.43 11.22
N VAL A 526 -6.87 30.89 9.98
CA VAL A 526 -6.00 30.55 8.86
C VAL A 526 -4.83 31.51 8.86
N HIS A 527 -3.60 31.00 9.00
CA HIS A 527 -2.38 31.80 8.95
C HIS A 527 -1.65 31.59 7.63
N ASN A 528 -1.03 32.65 7.10
CA ASN A 528 -0.01 32.50 6.06
C ASN A 528 1.29 31.97 6.67
N TRP A 529 2.12 31.28 5.90
CA TRP A 529 3.37 30.67 6.39
C TRP A 529 4.40 31.66 6.97
N TRP A 530 4.24 32.96 6.68
CA TRP A 530 5.08 34.01 7.26
C TRP A 530 4.45 34.68 8.51
N GLY A 531 3.34 34.19 9.04
CA GLY A 531 2.66 34.69 10.23
C GLY A 531 1.60 35.80 9.94
N ASP A 532 1.37 36.69 10.92
CA ASP A 532 0.21 37.60 10.97
C ASP A 532 0.35 38.91 10.18
N TYR A 533 1.28 38.95 9.25
CA TYR A 533 1.38 40.08 8.32
C TYR A 533 0.49 39.83 7.10
N TYR A 534 -0.40 40.77 6.81
CA TYR A 534 -1.34 40.67 5.68
C TYR A 534 -0.93 41.62 4.56
N LYS A 535 -0.98 41.14 3.32
CA LYS A 535 -0.56 41.88 2.11
C LYS A 535 -1.66 42.72 1.50
N GLY A 536 -2.90 42.58 2.01
CA GLY A 536 -4.08 43.26 1.46
C GLY A 536 -4.51 42.67 0.11
N THR A 537 -4.94 43.50 -0.83
CA THR A 537 -5.42 42.98 -2.13
C THR A 537 -4.31 42.43 -2.97
N VAL A 538 -4.42 41.16 -3.35
CA VAL A 538 -3.47 40.42 -4.19
C VAL A 538 -4.21 39.73 -5.33
N THR A 539 -3.51 39.42 -6.42
CA THR A 539 -4.02 38.59 -7.51
C THR A 539 -3.84 37.11 -7.23
N TYR A 540 -4.60 36.24 -7.90
CA TYR A 540 -4.43 34.80 -7.80
C TYR A 540 -3.03 34.35 -8.26
N ARG A 541 -2.46 35.00 -9.29
CA ARG A 541 -1.07 34.77 -9.66
C ARG A 541 -0.12 34.97 -8.49
N GLN A 542 -0.24 36.10 -7.78
CA GLN A 542 0.57 36.39 -6.59
C GLN A 542 0.33 35.39 -5.46
N ALA A 543 -0.92 34.94 -5.31
CA ALA A 543 -1.25 33.94 -4.31
C ALA A 543 -0.64 32.57 -4.62
N ILE A 544 -0.56 32.18 -5.89
CA ILE A 544 0.15 30.97 -6.34
C ILE A 544 1.65 31.11 -6.12
N GLU A 545 2.25 32.21 -6.62
CA GLU A 545 3.67 32.54 -6.52
C GLU A 545 4.17 32.43 -5.07
N GLN A 546 3.39 32.99 -4.13
CA GLN A 546 3.79 33.07 -2.72
C GLN A 546 3.13 32.05 -1.83
N SER A 547 2.40 31.10 -2.43
CA SER A 547 1.75 30.00 -1.71
C SER A 547 0.86 30.47 -0.54
N MET A 548 0.00 31.49 -0.78
CA MET A 548 -0.82 32.13 0.26
C MET A 548 -1.92 31.20 0.75
N ASN A 549 -1.98 30.97 2.08
CA ASN A 549 -2.96 30.07 2.68
C ASN A 549 -4.35 30.69 2.70
N ILE A 550 -4.48 31.93 3.17
CA ILE A 550 -5.74 32.64 3.33
C ILE A 550 -6.46 32.74 1.98
N ILE A 551 -5.73 33.10 0.91
CA ILE A 551 -6.34 33.25 -0.41
C ILE A 551 -6.81 31.90 -0.95
N ALA A 552 -6.06 30.84 -0.71
CA ALA A 552 -6.46 29.51 -1.15
C ALA A 552 -7.74 29.04 -0.47
N VAL A 553 -7.85 29.18 0.86
CA VAL A 553 -9.08 28.79 1.60
C VAL A 553 -10.27 29.64 1.18
N LYS A 554 -10.11 30.98 1.08
CA LYS A 554 -11.16 31.87 0.56
C LYS A 554 -11.61 31.45 -0.84
N THR A 555 -10.68 31.08 -1.71
CA THR A 555 -11.00 30.68 -3.08
C THR A 555 -11.74 29.36 -3.11
N LEU A 556 -11.30 28.35 -2.32
CA LEU A 556 -12.03 27.08 -2.21
C LEU A 556 -13.47 27.29 -1.74
N ASN A 557 -13.68 28.11 -0.70
CA ASN A 557 -15.03 28.44 -0.23
C ASN A 557 -15.87 29.14 -1.31
N LYS A 558 -15.26 29.99 -2.13
CA LYS A 558 -15.92 30.72 -3.22
C LYS A 558 -16.35 29.80 -4.37
N ILE A 559 -15.56 28.83 -4.76
CA ILE A 559 -15.86 27.87 -5.84
C ILE A 559 -16.69 26.69 -5.35
N GLY A 560 -16.71 26.42 -4.05
CA GLY A 560 -17.33 25.27 -3.41
C GLY A 560 -16.34 24.14 -3.14
N ILE A 561 -16.33 23.64 -1.91
CA ILE A 561 -15.38 22.61 -1.43
C ILE A 561 -15.52 21.32 -2.25
N ASN A 562 -16.75 20.89 -2.53
CA ASN A 562 -17.00 19.67 -3.31
C ASN A 562 -16.42 19.75 -4.72
N LEU A 563 -16.43 20.93 -5.36
CA LEU A 563 -15.80 21.09 -6.67
C LEU A 563 -14.28 20.86 -6.57
N GLY A 564 -13.65 21.42 -5.54
CA GLY A 564 -12.22 21.17 -5.31
C GLY A 564 -11.90 19.70 -5.05
N PHE A 565 -12.74 19.01 -4.29
CA PHE A 565 -12.63 17.58 -4.01
C PHE A 565 -12.77 16.74 -5.29
N GLU A 566 -13.82 16.96 -6.10
CA GLU A 566 -14.01 16.28 -7.38
C GLU A 566 -12.82 16.45 -8.34
N TYR A 567 -12.15 17.61 -8.33
CA TYR A 567 -10.96 17.80 -9.16
C TYR A 567 -9.77 16.99 -8.64
N CYS A 568 -9.60 16.87 -7.33
CA CYS A 568 -8.56 16.03 -6.76
C CYS A 568 -8.76 14.55 -7.14
N GLU A 569 -9.98 14.04 -7.13
CA GLU A 569 -10.30 12.69 -7.62
C GLU A 569 -9.99 12.56 -9.12
N LYS A 570 -10.37 13.54 -9.95
CA LYS A 570 -10.07 13.54 -11.38
C LYS A 570 -8.57 13.62 -11.67
N PHE A 571 -7.78 14.20 -10.78
CA PHE A 571 -6.32 14.20 -10.85
C PHE A 571 -5.69 12.86 -10.47
N GLY A 572 -6.49 11.85 -10.08
CA GLY A 572 -6.06 10.48 -9.82
C GLY A 572 -5.54 10.23 -8.42
N LEU A 573 -5.92 11.05 -7.44
CA LEU A 573 -5.56 10.85 -6.03
C LEU A 573 -6.51 9.83 -5.40
N SER A 574 -6.01 8.63 -5.10
CA SER A 574 -6.83 7.49 -4.69
C SER A 574 -7.11 7.42 -3.18
N THR A 575 -6.37 8.18 -2.37
CA THR A 575 -6.41 8.10 -0.91
C THR A 575 -7.45 9.00 -0.26
N LEU A 576 -8.12 9.83 -1.05
CA LEU A 576 -9.13 10.78 -0.56
C LEU A 576 -10.42 10.06 -0.13
N THR A 577 -11.03 10.59 0.91
CA THR A 577 -12.31 10.13 1.44
C THR A 577 -13.30 11.29 1.50
N GLU A 578 -14.61 11.00 1.60
CA GLU A 578 -15.65 12.05 1.71
C GLU A 578 -15.41 12.98 2.92
N ASP A 579 -14.73 12.53 3.97
CA ASP A 579 -14.38 13.33 5.14
C ASP A 579 -13.33 14.41 4.83
N ASP A 580 -12.60 14.29 3.73
CA ASP A 580 -11.61 15.26 3.27
C ASP A 580 -12.25 16.45 2.51
N ALA A 581 -13.56 16.40 2.20
CA ALA A 581 -14.29 17.48 1.57
C ALA A 581 -14.58 18.61 2.56
N VAL A 582 -13.53 19.20 3.12
CA VAL A 582 -13.53 20.27 4.11
C VAL A 582 -12.59 21.41 3.72
N GLU A 583 -12.65 22.56 4.41
CA GLU A 583 -11.86 23.76 4.03
C GLU A 583 -10.35 23.53 4.08
N SER A 584 -9.85 22.61 4.94
CA SER A 584 -8.42 22.27 5.04
C SER A 584 -7.89 21.59 3.77
N LEU A 585 -8.76 21.04 2.91
CA LEU A 585 -8.41 20.51 1.59
C LEU A 585 -7.63 21.54 0.76
N ALA A 586 -7.97 22.83 0.88
CA ALA A 586 -7.25 23.91 0.21
C ALA A 586 -5.75 23.92 0.52
N LEU A 587 -5.35 23.40 1.65
CA LEU A 587 -3.98 23.42 2.18
C LEU A 587 -3.33 22.02 2.22
N GLY A 588 -4.03 20.99 1.71
CA GLY A 588 -3.59 19.61 1.75
C GLY A 588 -3.72 18.96 3.12
N GLY A 589 -4.62 19.46 3.96
CA GLY A 589 -5.00 18.84 5.23
C GLY A 589 -6.03 17.74 4.94
N ILE A 590 -5.54 16.53 4.69
CA ILE A 590 -6.29 15.34 4.32
C ILE A 590 -5.98 14.20 5.28
N SER A 591 -6.93 13.28 5.43
CA SER A 591 -6.91 12.26 6.49
C SER A 591 -5.80 11.24 6.31
N HIS A 592 -5.58 10.77 5.08
CA HIS A 592 -4.66 9.67 4.78
C HIS A 592 -3.37 10.09 4.06
N GLY A 593 -3.24 11.38 3.70
CA GLY A 593 -2.13 11.83 2.85
C GLY A 593 -2.26 11.33 1.41
N VAL A 594 -1.18 11.44 0.63
CA VAL A 594 -1.12 11.00 -0.77
C VAL A 594 0.13 10.15 -1.01
N TYR A 595 0.09 9.32 -2.05
CA TYR A 595 1.27 8.67 -2.60
C TYR A 595 2.07 9.64 -3.46
N ASN A 596 3.41 9.56 -3.40
CA ASN A 596 4.28 10.42 -4.20
C ASN A 596 4.03 10.26 -5.70
N TYR A 597 3.95 9.04 -6.22
CA TYR A 597 3.74 8.80 -7.64
C TYR A 597 2.38 9.32 -8.16
N GLU A 598 1.31 9.29 -7.33
CA GLU A 598 0.01 9.83 -7.71
C GLU A 598 0.01 11.36 -7.74
N LEU A 599 0.62 11.99 -6.73
CA LEU A 599 0.76 13.44 -6.70
C LEU A 599 1.60 13.93 -7.90
N THR A 600 2.69 13.22 -8.22
CA THR A 600 3.50 13.50 -9.41
C THR A 600 2.70 13.32 -10.69
N ALA A 601 1.85 12.30 -10.80
CA ALA A 601 0.98 12.08 -11.97
C ALA A 601 -0.10 13.17 -12.10
N ALA A 602 -0.63 13.68 -10.98
CA ALA A 602 -1.54 14.81 -10.97
C ALA A 602 -0.89 16.06 -11.58
N TYR A 603 0.35 16.37 -11.21
CA TYR A 603 1.12 17.47 -11.81
C TYR A 603 1.55 17.18 -13.25
N ALA A 604 1.87 15.92 -13.58
CA ALA A 604 2.14 15.50 -14.94
C ALA A 604 0.94 15.77 -15.89
N SER A 605 -0.28 15.66 -15.38
CA SER A 605 -1.46 15.99 -16.19
C SER A 605 -1.54 17.49 -16.55
N ILE A 606 -1.12 18.39 -15.65
CA ILE A 606 -1.02 19.82 -15.93
C ILE A 606 0.05 20.06 -17.00
N ALA A 607 1.24 19.45 -16.83
CA ALA A 607 2.33 19.52 -17.79
C ALA A 607 1.96 18.92 -19.17
N ASN A 608 0.98 18.01 -19.20
CA ASN A 608 0.43 17.36 -20.39
C ASN A 608 -0.80 18.09 -20.99
N GLY A 609 -0.96 19.38 -20.75
CA GLY A 609 -2.08 20.12 -21.30
C GLY A 609 -3.45 19.75 -20.74
N GLY A 610 -3.49 19.27 -19.50
CA GLY A 610 -4.72 18.95 -18.78
C GLY A 610 -5.20 17.51 -18.94
N VAL A 611 -4.41 16.64 -19.58
CA VAL A 611 -4.73 15.22 -19.79
C VAL A 611 -3.98 14.36 -18.78
N TYR A 612 -4.72 13.69 -17.91
CA TYR A 612 -4.18 12.67 -17.01
C TYR A 612 -3.95 11.38 -17.77
N ASN A 613 -2.79 10.79 -17.60
CA ASN A 613 -2.46 9.44 -17.99
C ASN A 613 -2.19 8.62 -16.74
N LYS A 614 -2.82 7.46 -16.60
CA LYS A 614 -2.60 6.56 -15.46
C LYS A 614 -1.11 6.18 -15.40
N PRO A 615 -0.43 6.41 -14.26
CA PRO A 615 0.99 6.10 -14.16
C PRO A 615 1.25 4.60 -14.28
N SER A 616 2.29 4.23 -15.03
CA SER A 616 2.64 2.84 -15.27
C SER A 616 4.15 2.60 -15.20
N LEU A 617 4.53 1.46 -14.60
CA LEU A 617 5.91 0.98 -14.47
C LEU A 617 6.32 0.03 -15.61
N TYR A 618 5.37 -0.38 -16.46
CA TYR A 618 5.64 -1.22 -17.64
C TYR A 618 4.68 -0.88 -18.79
N THR A 619 5.15 -1.16 -20.01
CA THR A 619 4.36 -0.95 -21.22
C THR A 619 3.73 -2.23 -21.73
N LYS A 620 4.37 -3.38 -21.49
CA LYS A 620 3.93 -4.66 -22.04
C LYS A 620 4.50 -5.82 -21.26
N VAL A 621 3.73 -6.91 -21.17
CA VAL A 621 4.17 -8.19 -20.63
C VAL A 621 3.90 -9.28 -21.66
N LEU A 622 4.92 -10.08 -21.94
CA LEU A 622 4.80 -11.28 -22.77
C LEU A 622 4.85 -12.52 -21.88
N ASP A 623 4.14 -13.58 -22.27
CA ASP A 623 4.32 -14.91 -21.73
C ASP A 623 5.63 -15.56 -22.26
N HIS A 624 5.96 -16.76 -21.76
CA HIS A 624 7.17 -17.46 -22.17
C HIS A 624 7.22 -17.88 -23.67
N ASP A 625 6.06 -17.94 -24.32
CA ASP A 625 5.93 -18.22 -25.74
C ASP A 625 6.05 -16.96 -26.62
N GLY A 626 6.15 -15.79 -25.98
CA GLY A 626 6.25 -14.50 -26.62
C GLY A 626 4.90 -13.89 -27.02
N ASN A 627 3.78 -14.43 -26.54
CA ASN A 627 2.47 -13.82 -26.75
C ASN A 627 2.28 -12.65 -25.78
N VAL A 628 1.52 -11.63 -26.21
CA VAL A 628 1.20 -10.49 -25.36
C VAL A 628 0.18 -10.92 -24.32
N LEU A 629 0.57 -10.86 -23.06
CA LEU A 629 -0.27 -11.13 -21.91
C LEU A 629 -0.99 -9.86 -21.43
N ILE A 630 -0.26 -8.74 -21.31
CA ILE A 630 -0.79 -7.42 -20.97
C ILE A 630 -0.17 -6.39 -21.91
N ASP A 631 -0.97 -5.44 -22.40
CA ASP A 631 -0.52 -4.31 -23.23
C ASP A 631 -0.97 -2.98 -22.60
N ASN A 632 -0.05 -2.29 -21.94
CA ASN A 632 -0.20 -0.96 -21.37
C ASN A 632 0.45 0.13 -22.23
N SER A 633 0.69 -0.13 -23.54
CA SER A 633 1.29 0.84 -24.46
C SER A 633 0.43 2.10 -24.64
N ASN A 634 -0.87 1.98 -24.39
CA ASN A 634 -1.82 3.08 -24.40
C ASN A 634 -2.51 3.13 -23.02
N PRO A 635 -1.98 3.88 -22.06
CA PRO A 635 -2.53 3.93 -20.73
C PRO A 635 -3.94 4.53 -20.73
N GLU A 636 -4.72 4.17 -19.74
CA GLU A 636 -5.98 4.83 -19.44
C GLU A 636 -5.75 6.33 -19.27
N SER A 637 -6.54 7.15 -19.96
CA SER A 637 -6.37 8.58 -19.92
C SER A 637 -7.70 9.32 -19.98
N HIS A 638 -7.76 10.49 -19.35
CA HIS A 638 -8.90 11.37 -19.40
C HIS A 638 -8.48 12.83 -19.26
N THR A 639 -9.33 13.74 -19.75
CA THR A 639 -9.13 15.18 -19.57
C THR A 639 -9.61 15.60 -18.19
N VAL A 640 -8.72 16.19 -17.40
CA VAL A 640 -9.02 16.75 -16.08
C VAL A 640 -9.39 18.23 -16.18
N ILE A 641 -8.57 18.99 -16.91
CA ILE A 641 -8.73 20.44 -17.11
C ILE A 641 -8.49 20.77 -18.59
N LYS A 642 -8.97 21.93 -19.02
CA LYS A 642 -8.71 22.44 -20.37
C LYS A 642 -7.22 22.69 -20.61
N ASP A 643 -6.79 22.60 -21.85
CA ASP A 643 -5.41 22.93 -22.25
C ASP A 643 -5.05 24.39 -21.94
N THR A 644 -6.02 25.31 -22.09
CA THR A 644 -5.87 26.71 -21.70
C THR A 644 -5.65 26.87 -20.20
N THR A 645 -6.41 26.16 -19.37
CA THR A 645 -6.25 26.16 -17.91
C THR A 645 -4.88 25.59 -17.50
N ALA A 646 -4.48 24.47 -18.08
CA ALA A 646 -3.18 23.85 -17.85
C ALA A 646 -2.02 24.80 -18.19
N ALA A 647 -2.10 25.51 -19.32
CA ALA A 647 -1.10 26.49 -19.73
C ALA A 647 -1.07 27.71 -18.79
N LEU A 648 -2.22 28.20 -18.32
CA LEU A 648 -2.29 29.29 -17.37
C LEU A 648 -1.68 28.91 -16.02
N LEU A 649 -1.97 27.71 -15.51
CA LEU A 649 -1.37 27.19 -14.28
C LEU A 649 0.14 27.00 -14.44
N THR A 650 0.59 26.40 -15.54
CA THR A 650 2.02 26.23 -15.86
C THR A 650 2.72 27.58 -15.85
N ASN A 651 2.17 28.58 -16.51
CA ASN A 651 2.75 29.93 -16.57
C ASN A 651 2.76 30.62 -15.18
N ALA A 652 1.73 30.45 -14.37
CA ALA A 652 1.71 30.99 -13.00
C ALA A 652 2.70 30.27 -12.08
N MET A 653 2.88 28.95 -12.24
CA MET A 653 3.82 28.17 -11.46
C MET A 653 5.30 28.36 -11.88
N GLN A 654 5.58 28.86 -13.09
CA GLN A 654 6.92 29.37 -13.43
C GLN A 654 7.34 30.50 -12.49
N ASP A 655 6.39 31.34 -12.05
CA ASP A 655 6.64 32.42 -11.09
C ASP A 655 7.07 31.87 -9.72
N VAL A 656 6.54 30.73 -9.31
CA VAL A 656 6.96 30.04 -8.06
C VAL A 656 8.44 29.70 -8.09
N VAL A 657 8.94 29.19 -9.23
CA VAL A 657 10.34 28.81 -9.42
C VAL A 657 11.25 30.03 -9.65
N THR A 658 10.79 31.04 -10.39
CA THR A 658 11.67 32.17 -10.77
C THR A 658 11.77 33.26 -9.72
N LYS A 659 10.73 33.48 -8.91
CA LYS A 659 10.68 34.59 -7.92
C LYS A 659 9.84 34.29 -6.68
N GLY A 660 9.24 33.10 -6.59
CA GLY A 660 8.36 32.68 -5.51
C GLY A 660 9.05 31.79 -4.48
N THR A 661 8.31 30.77 -4.00
CA THR A 661 8.73 29.93 -2.87
C THR A 661 9.76 28.84 -3.21
N ALA A 662 10.04 28.58 -4.50
CA ALA A 662 10.92 27.50 -4.95
C ALA A 662 12.08 27.98 -5.84
N THR A 663 12.70 29.11 -5.52
CA THR A 663 13.78 29.69 -6.33
C THR A 663 15.03 28.84 -6.41
N ASP A 664 15.25 27.94 -5.44
CA ASP A 664 16.37 26.99 -5.43
C ASP A 664 16.14 25.80 -6.39
N ALA A 665 14.93 25.66 -6.98
CA ALA A 665 14.61 24.68 -8.01
C ALA A 665 14.84 25.19 -9.46
N GLN A 666 15.45 26.35 -9.65
CA GLN A 666 15.75 26.86 -11.00
C GLN A 666 16.77 25.98 -11.70
N LEU A 667 16.51 25.71 -12.99
CA LEU A 667 17.40 24.93 -13.85
C LEU A 667 18.34 25.84 -14.65
N ASN A 668 19.48 25.29 -15.08
CA ASN A 668 20.50 26.05 -15.80
C ASN A 668 20.08 26.44 -17.23
N ASN A 669 19.49 25.47 -17.97
CA ASN A 669 19.25 25.60 -19.40
C ASN A 669 17.81 25.18 -19.81
N MET A 670 16.90 24.99 -18.86
CA MET A 670 15.54 24.53 -19.13
C MET A 670 14.55 25.34 -18.27
N PRO A 671 13.39 25.74 -18.78
CA PRO A 671 12.37 26.34 -17.95
C PRO A 671 11.75 25.28 -17.04
N ALA A 672 11.49 25.68 -15.80
CA ALA A 672 10.80 24.84 -14.83
C ALA A 672 9.53 25.54 -14.33
N SER A 673 8.52 24.73 -14.06
CA SER A 673 7.27 25.13 -13.44
C SER A 673 6.99 24.15 -12.30
N GLY A 674 6.43 24.62 -11.19
CA GLY A 674 6.15 23.72 -10.09
C GLY A 674 5.57 24.38 -8.85
N LYS A 675 5.28 23.59 -7.85
CA LYS A 675 4.68 24.04 -6.60
C LYS A 675 5.37 23.41 -5.39
N SER A 676 5.71 24.22 -4.42
CA SER A 676 6.18 23.79 -3.12
C SER A 676 5.05 23.32 -2.21
N GLY A 677 5.30 22.25 -1.45
CA GLY A 677 4.47 21.79 -0.37
C GLY A 677 5.24 21.81 0.95
N THR A 678 4.61 22.29 1.99
CA THR A 678 5.13 22.22 3.36
C THR A 678 3.93 22.03 4.26
N THR A 679 4.01 21.02 5.13
CA THR A 679 2.96 20.77 6.13
C THR A 679 3.19 21.59 7.38
N SER A 680 2.18 21.62 8.26
CA SER A 680 2.30 22.28 9.56
C SER A 680 3.49 21.69 10.34
N ASP A 681 4.13 22.52 11.12
CA ASP A 681 5.30 22.16 11.92
C ASP A 681 6.48 21.60 11.08
N ASN A 682 6.56 21.96 9.78
CA ASN A 682 7.67 21.57 8.89
C ASN A 682 8.00 20.06 8.88
N ARG A 683 6.98 19.20 8.89
CA ARG A 683 7.15 17.76 8.96
C ARG A 683 7.40 17.12 7.60
N ASP A 684 6.77 17.67 6.55
CA ASP A 684 6.91 17.20 5.17
C ASP A 684 7.26 18.36 4.26
N PHE A 685 8.26 18.16 3.42
CA PHE A 685 8.64 19.07 2.36
C PHE A 685 8.44 18.40 1.01
N TRP A 686 7.70 19.09 0.13
CA TRP A 686 7.37 18.62 -1.20
C TRP A 686 7.78 19.63 -2.26
N PHE A 687 8.16 19.14 -3.41
CA PHE A 687 8.21 19.93 -4.63
C PHE A 687 7.72 19.10 -5.81
N GLU A 688 6.59 19.52 -6.38
CA GLU A 688 6.06 18.98 -7.63
C GLU A 688 6.46 19.91 -8.75
N GLY A 689 7.52 19.55 -9.46
CA GLY A 689 8.10 20.36 -10.51
C GLY A 689 8.15 19.64 -11.85
N PHE A 690 8.07 20.39 -12.93
CA PHE A 690 8.14 19.82 -14.27
C PHE A 690 8.84 20.77 -15.25
N THR A 691 9.39 20.15 -16.28
CA THR A 691 9.94 20.78 -17.48
C THR A 691 9.02 20.48 -18.67
N PRO A 692 9.29 21.01 -19.87
CA PRO A 692 8.54 20.59 -21.07
C PRO A 692 8.72 19.12 -21.47
N TYR A 693 9.56 18.36 -20.75
CA TYR A 693 9.87 16.95 -21.02
C TYR A 693 9.35 16.00 -19.95
N TYR A 694 9.63 16.27 -18.68
CA TYR A 694 9.36 15.35 -17.56
C TYR A 694 8.80 16.08 -16.35
N THR A 695 7.98 15.37 -15.61
CA THR A 695 7.49 15.79 -14.28
C THR A 695 8.23 14.99 -13.22
N CYS A 696 8.71 15.67 -12.18
CA CYS A 696 9.44 15.08 -11.07
C CYS A 696 8.85 15.55 -9.75
N GLY A 697 8.35 14.64 -8.95
CA GLY A 697 7.89 14.87 -7.58
C GLY A 697 8.92 14.40 -6.57
N ILE A 698 9.29 15.26 -5.62
CA ILE A 698 10.18 14.93 -4.52
C ILE A 698 9.53 15.24 -3.17
N TRP A 699 9.67 14.28 -2.24
CA TRP A 699 9.33 14.45 -0.84
C TRP A 699 10.57 14.30 0.04
N MET A 700 10.61 15.04 1.15
CA MET A 700 11.60 14.92 2.20
C MET A 700 10.94 15.10 3.58
N GLY A 701 11.27 14.22 4.54
CA GLY A 701 10.74 14.25 5.90
C GLY A 701 11.29 13.13 6.78
N TYR A 702 10.92 13.13 8.04
CA TYR A 702 11.24 12.03 8.95
C TYR A 702 10.19 10.93 8.86
N ASP A 703 10.59 9.66 8.94
CA ASP A 703 9.68 8.51 8.94
C ASP A 703 8.67 8.57 10.09
N GLY A 704 9.11 8.97 11.25
CA GLY A 704 8.28 9.14 12.43
C GLY A 704 7.46 10.44 12.45
N ASN A 705 7.41 11.19 11.34
CA ASN A 705 6.67 12.44 11.20
C ASN A 705 7.05 13.53 12.22
N GLN A 706 8.32 13.55 12.65
CA GLN A 706 8.85 14.62 13.51
C GLN A 706 9.05 15.92 12.70
N GLU A 707 9.14 17.03 13.42
CA GLU A 707 9.49 18.34 12.85
C GLU A 707 10.94 18.33 12.35
N MET A 708 11.15 18.84 11.14
CA MET A 708 12.48 18.99 10.58
C MET A 708 13.16 20.26 11.13
N SER A 709 14.42 20.12 11.52
CA SER A 709 15.19 21.20 12.12
C SER A 709 15.33 22.43 11.22
N GLU A 710 15.47 23.62 11.83
CA GLU A 710 15.78 24.84 11.12
C GLU A 710 17.03 24.68 10.24
N GLY A 711 16.94 25.10 8.98
CA GLY A 711 18.01 24.95 7.99
C GLY A 711 17.83 23.80 7.00
N SER A 712 16.83 22.94 7.19
CA SER A 712 16.49 21.85 6.26
C SER A 712 15.61 22.29 5.07
N TRP A 713 15.14 23.54 5.05
CA TRP A 713 13.98 23.98 4.27
C TRP A 713 14.15 24.00 2.75
N ASN A 714 15.36 23.99 2.19
CA ASN A 714 15.56 24.13 0.75
C ASN A 714 16.31 22.96 0.11
N TYR A 715 16.63 21.92 0.85
CA TYR A 715 17.42 20.81 0.32
C TYR A 715 16.68 20.04 -0.79
N HIS A 716 15.41 19.78 -0.62
CA HIS A 716 14.58 19.10 -1.63
C HIS A 716 14.54 19.86 -2.97
N PHE A 717 14.49 21.19 -2.98
CA PHE A 717 14.58 22.00 -4.21
C PHE A 717 15.93 21.84 -4.90
N LYS A 718 17.03 21.89 -4.12
CA LYS A 718 18.39 21.75 -4.64
C LYS A 718 18.65 20.36 -5.20
N ILE A 719 18.18 19.31 -4.52
CA ILE A 719 18.27 17.93 -4.98
C ILE A 719 17.48 17.80 -6.29
N TRP A 720 16.25 18.29 -6.33
CA TRP A 720 15.43 18.28 -7.52
C TRP A 720 16.13 18.98 -8.71
N ALA A 721 16.63 20.19 -8.50
CA ALA A 721 17.34 20.94 -9.54
C ALA A 721 18.63 20.24 -10.01
N LYS A 722 19.38 19.63 -9.09
CA LYS A 722 20.60 18.89 -9.39
C LYS A 722 20.29 17.67 -10.26
N ILE A 723 19.27 16.88 -9.89
CA ILE A 723 18.82 15.72 -10.65
C ILE A 723 18.34 16.12 -12.04
N MET A 724 17.45 17.11 -12.16
CA MET A 724 16.89 17.52 -13.44
C MET A 724 17.93 18.12 -14.37
N ASN A 725 18.88 18.93 -13.86
CA ASN A 725 20.01 19.43 -14.67
C ASN A 725 20.90 18.29 -15.18
N ARG A 726 21.20 17.29 -14.34
CA ARG A 726 21.99 16.11 -14.74
C ARG A 726 21.26 15.28 -15.80
N ILE A 727 19.94 15.12 -15.67
CA ILE A 727 19.11 14.42 -16.64
C ILE A 727 19.11 15.16 -17.98
N ASP A 728 18.90 16.49 -17.96
CA ASP A 728 18.94 17.33 -19.16
C ASP A 728 20.27 17.18 -19.91
N GLU A 729 21.39 17.18 -19.19
CA GLU A 729 22.72 17.00 -19.75
C GLU A 729 22.94 15.57 -20.28
N ALA A 730 22.62 14.56 -19.47
CA ALA A 730 22.87 13.15 -19.81
C ALA A 730 22.05 12.67 -21.00
N LEU A 731 20.81 13.16 -21.14
CA LEU A 731 19.93 12.83 -22.27
C LEU A 731 20.11 13.78 -23.45
N GLY A 732 20.92 14.84 -23.32
CA GLY A 732 21.15 15.84 -24.36
C GLY A 732 19.90 16.59 -24.76
N LEU A 733 19.02 16.91 -23.80
CA LEU A 733 17.74 17.57 -24.06
C LEU A 733 17.98 18.98 -24.58
N THR A 734 17.26 19.35 -25.62
CA THR A 734 17.35 20.69 -26.17
C THR A 734 16.43 21.65 -25.42
N TYR A 735 16.85 22.91 -25.31
CA TYR A 735 15.98 23.93 -24.73
C TYR A 735 14.61 23.97 -25.45
N LYS A 736 13.55 23.96 -24.67
CA LYS A 736 12.17 24.04 -25.14
C LYS A 736 11.38 24.89 -24.15
N ASP A 737 10.63 25.87 -24.66
CA ASP A 737 9.66 26.61 -23.80
C ASP A 737 8.39 25.78 -23.59
N PHE A 738 7.65 26.10 -22.54
CA PHE A 738 6.32 25.57 -22.35
C PHE A 738 5.38 26.04 -23.46
N GLU A 739 4.57 25.12 -23.96
CA GLU A 739 3.62 25.43 -25.03
C GLU A 739 2.46 26.25 -24.50
N MET A 740 2.20 27.38 -25.17
CA MET A 740 1.04 28.21 -24.88
C MET A 740 0.02 28.05 -26.00
N PRO A 741 -1.20 27.59 -25.73
CA PRO A 741 -2.27 27.51 -26.72
C PRO A 741 -2.46 28.82 -27.44
N SER A 742 -2.56 28.79 -28.78
CA SER A 742 -2.72 29.98 -29.60
C SER A 742 -4.05 30.74 -29.41
N SER A 743 -5.00 30.09 -28.71
CA SER A 743 -6.27 30.67 -28.27
C SER A 743 -6.12 31.69 -27.16
N LEU A 744 -5.10 31.53 -26.29
CA LEU A 744 -4.87 32.42 -25.14
C LEU A 744 -4.52 33.86 -25.62
N VAL A 745 -5.00 34.83 -24.86
CA VAL A 745 -4.79 36.23 -25.15
C VAL A 745 -4.17 36.97 -23.97
N GLN A 746 -3.28 37.93 -24.27
CA GLN A 746 -2.68 38.77 -23.24
C GLN A 746 -3.45 40.11 -23.11
N LYS A 747 -3.64 40.55 -21.87
CA LYS A 747 -4.18 41.87 -21.53
C LYS A 747 -3.40 42.48 -20.37
N SER A 748 -3.30 43.82 -20.41
CA SER A 748 -2.82 44.57 -19.25
C SER A 748 -3.97 44.75 -18.26
N VAL A 749 -3.77 44.26 -17.04
CA VAL A 749 -4.78 44.33 -15.97
C VAL A 749 -4.29 45.12 -14.76
N CYS A 750 -5.22 45.71 -14.06
CA CYS A 750 -4.97 46.38 -12.79
C CYS A 750 -4.81 45.36 -11.66
N THR A 751 -3.68 45.36 -10.97
CA THR A 751 -3.39 44.40 -9.90
C THR A 751 -4.21 44.60 -8.62
N ILE A 752 -4.97 45.70 -8.52
CA ILE A 752 -5.85 45.97 -7.36
C ILE A 752 -7.30 45.55 -7.65
N SER A 753 -7.77 45.65 -8.91
CA SER A 753 -9.18 45.38 -9.23
C SER A 753 -9.40 44.18 -10.12
N GLY A 754 -8.34 43.56 -10.70
CA GLY A 754 -8.44 42.50 -11.68
C GLY A 754 -9.01 42.92 -13.05
N LYS A 755 -9.48 44.16 -13.22
CA LYS A 755 -10.06 44.70 -14.45
C LYS A 755 -8.95 45.14 -15.41
N LEU A 756 -9.33 45.42 -16.67
CA LEU A 756 -8.37 45.99 -17.62
C LEU A 756 -7.75 47.28 -17.03
N ALA A 757 -6.45 47.45 -17.23
CA ALA A 757 -5.73 48.57 -16.65
C ALA A 757 -6.21 49.89 -17.24
N GLY A 758 -6.62 50.80 -16.35
CA GLY A 758 -6.92 52.19 -16.67
C GLY A 758 -5.70 53.09 -16.42
N SER A 759 -5.86 54.39 -16.74
CA SER A 759 -4.79 55.35 -16.50
C SER A 759 -4.47 55.47 -15.01
N GLY A 760 -3.16 55.29 -14.66
CA GLY A 760 -2.68 55.41 -13.28
C GLY A 760 -2.91 54.17 -12.42
N CYS A 761 -3.31 53.04 -12.99
CA CYS A 761 -3.37 51.77 -12.29
C CYS A 761 -1.97 51.13 -12.15
N PRO A 762 -1.65 50.50 -11.00
CA PRO A 762 -0.61 49.49 -10.98
C PRO A 762 -1.06 48.33 -11.86
N SER A 763 -0.26 47.95 -12.84
CA SER A 763 -0.69 46.99 -13.87
C SER A 763 0.34 45.92 -14.12
N GLN A 764 -0.14 44.71 -14.50
CA GLN A 764 0.66 43.62 -15.04
C GLN A 764 0.04 43.11 -16.33
N THR A 765 0.84 42.49 -17.17
CA THR A 765 0.33 41.75 -18.32
C THR A 765 -0.04 40.34 -17.85
N GLU A 766 -1.28 39.90 -18.20
CA GLU A 766 -1.79 38.61 -17.79
C GLU A 766 -2.35 37.86 -19.01
N TRP A 767 -2.28 36.54 -18.96
CA TRP A 767 -2.87 35.64 -19.93
C TRP A 767 -4.29 35.26 -19.54
N PHE A 768 -5.13 35.10 -20.54
CA PHE A 768 -6.54 34.75 -20.38
C PHE A 768 -6.99 33.74 -21.42
N ASP A 769 -7.89 32.86 -21.00
CA ASP A 769 -8.79 32.21 -21.91
C ASP A 769 -9.70 33.30 -22.55
N PRO A 770 -9.97 33.26 -23.87
CA PRO A 770 -10.79 34.28 -24.55
C PRO A 770 -12.14 34.52 -23.89
N ASP A 771 -12.74 33.50 -23.31
CA ASP A 771 -14.07 33.54 -22.70
C ASP A 771 -14.07 34.27 -21.33
N THR A 772 -12.90 34.34 -20.66
CA THR A 772 -12.75 34.89 -19.32
C THR A 772 -12.03 36.25 -19.29
N VAL A 773 -11.76 36.86 -20.46
CA VAL A 773 -11.11 38.16 -20.56
C VAL A 773 -11.94 39.23 -19.87
N PRO A 774 -11.36 40.01 -18.93
CA PRO A 774 -12.09 41.15 -18.34
C PRO A 774 -12.55 42.15 -19.41
N THR A 775 -13.82 42.50 -19.36
CA THR A 775 -14.42 43.50 -20.29
C THR A 775 -14.45 44.92 -19.73
N GLU A 776 -14.41 45.04 -18.40
CA GLU A 776 -14.45 46.29 -17.71
C GLU A 776 -13.04 46.90 -17.53
N THR A 777 -12.91 48.20 -17.73
CA THR A 777 -11.68 48.94 -17.46
C THR A 777 -11.73 49.53 -16.04
N CYS A 778 -10.65 49.45 -15.30
CA CYS A 778 -10.51 50.06 -13.99
C CYS A 778 -10.58 51.60 -14.13
N SER A 779 -11.38 52.21 -13.30
CA SER A 779 -11.58 53.70 -13.31
C SER A 779 -10.36 54.46 -12.80
N GLY A 780 -9.29 53.76 -12.42
CA GLY A 780 -8.05 54.31 -11.88
C GLY A 780 -8.07 54.38 -10.34
N HIS A 781 -6.87 54.42 -9.78
CA HIS A 781 -6.64 54.63 -8.35
C HIS A 781 -6.05 56.00 -8.15
N ALA A 782 -6.70 56.87 -7.35
CA ALA A 782 -6.14 58.15 -6.99
C ALA A 782 -4.82 57.95 -6.26
N SER A 783 -3.73 58.42 -6.79
CA SER A 783 -2.45 58.54 -6.04
C SER A 783 -2.79 59.26 -4.76
N LYS A 784 -2.63 58.61 -3.61
CA LYS A 784 -2.52 59.32 -2.33
C LYS A 784 -1.25 60.19 -2.42
N SER A 785 -1.44 61.43 -2.92
CA SER A 785 -0.40 62.44 -2.69
C SER A 785 -0.34 62.60 -1.18
N THR A 786 0.78 62.28 -0.61
CA THR A 786 1.13 62.66 0.76
C THR A 786 1.15 64.17 0.83
N THR A 787 0.02 64.77 1.07
CA THR A 787 -0.09 66.20 1.45
C THR A 787 0.29 66.23 2.93
N THR A 788 1.55 66.50 3.18
CA THR A 788 2.01 66.98 4.48
C THR A 788 1.32 68.30 4.76
N ASN A 789 0.30 68.30 5.53
CA ASN A 789 -0.27 69.48 6.16
C ASN A 789 0.74 69.96 7.17
N SER A 790 1.55 70.98 6.74
CA SER A 790 2.26 71.82 7.67
C SER A 790 1.30 72.83 8.25
N THR A 791 0.83 72.52 9.44
CA THR A 791 0.23 73.57 10.31
C THR A 791 1.36 74.49 10.73
N LYS A 792 1.32 75.65 10.19
CA LYS A 792 2.08 76.81 10.66
C LYS A 792 1.71 77.10 12.10
N ASN A 793 2.70 77.07 12.98
CA ASN A 793 2.70 77.93 14.13
C ASN A 793 4.04 78.69 14.17
N SER A 794 3.83 79.99 14.07
CA SER A 794 4.84 81.05 14.13
C SER A 794 5.38 81.26 15.54
N ASN A 795 6.65 81.46 15.63
CA ASN A 795 7.41 82.51 16.36
C ASN A 795 8.74 81.87 16.83
N ASP A 796 9.81 82.48 16.64
CA ASP A 796 10.51 83.70 16.67
C ASP A 796 12.06 83.42 16.59
N LYS A 797 12.74 84.18 15.76
CA LYS A 797 14.10 84.70 15.85
C LYS A 797 15.27 83.86 16.41
N SER A 798 16.39 83.81 15.83
CA SER A 798 17.29 84.73 15.20
C SER A 798 18.60 84.01 14.82
N ASP A 799 19.20 84.61 13.77
CA ASP A 799 20.58 84.84 13.47
C ASP A 799 21.63 83.73 13.20
N SER A 800 22.02 83.78 12.03
CA SER A 800 23.31 84.16 11.43
C SER A 800 24.21 82.93 11.03
N ASN A 801 24.39 82.93 9.79
CA ASN A 801 25.67 83.12 9.02
C ASN A 801 26.56 81.91 8.68
N SER A 802 26.57 81.74 7.42
CA SER A 802 27.72 81.68 6.52
C SER A 802 28.35 80.29 6.20
N THR A 803 28.28 80.12 4.99
CA THR A 803 29.32 79.92 3.93
C THR A 803 29.87 78.51 3.73
N THR A 804 29.64 78.14 2.48
CA THR A 804 30.56 77.55 1.50
C THR A 804 31.13 76.21 1.71
N GLY A 805 30.80 75.32 0.80
CA GLY A 805 31.69 74.99 -0.32
C GLY A 805 32.23 73.61 -0.23
N GLY A 806 32.09 72.88 -1.30
CA GLY A 806 33.15 72.07 -1.87
C GLY A 806 33.00 70.57 -1.78
N ASN A 807 32.50 70.02 -2.75
CA ASN A 807 33.05 69.09 -3.73
C ASN A 807 34.21 68.11 -3.31
N SER A 808 34.09 66.91 -3.74
CA SER A 808 35.04 65.93 -4.24
C SER A 808 35.27 64.61 -3.49
N SER A 809 34.93 63.62 -4.21
CA SER A 809 35.72 62.43 -4.63
C SER A 809 36.83 61.91 -3.72
N GLY A 810 36.86 60.58 -3.60
CA GLY A 810 38.09 59.84 -3.42
C GLY A 810 38.02 58.60 -2.63
N ASN A 811 37.91 57.63 -3.40
CA ASN A 811 38.50 56.25 -3.43
C ASN A 811 39.56 55.92 -2.35
N SER A 812 39.46 54.64 -1.96
CA SER A 812 40.50 53.62 -1.77
C SER A 812 40.81 53.12 -0.37
N THR A 813 40.67 51.83 -0.34
CA THR A 813 41.56 50.77 0.18
C THR A 813 42.15 50.84 1.57
N GLY A 814 41.95 49.70 2.26
CA GLY A 814 43.13 49.12 2.90
C GLY A 814 43.00 48.67 4.37
N THR A 815 42.90 47.43 4.51
CA THR A 815 43.60 46.50 5.42
C THR A 815 43.70 46.73 6.93
N ASN A 816 43.31 45.63 7.59
CA ASN A 816 44.00 44.94 8.72
C ASN A 816 44.04 45.57 10.11
N GLY A 817 43.72 44.69 11.04
CA GLY A 817 44.49 44.51 12.26
C GLY A 817 43.74 44.54 13.56
N ASP A 818 43.36 43.39 13.98
CA ASP A 818 43.79 42.63 15.17
C ASP A 818 43.68 43.30 16.57
N THR A 819 43.22 42.46 17.46
CA THR A 819 43.50 42.25 18.88
C THR A 819 42.64 42.87 19.98
N THR A 820 42.12 41.89 20.69
CA THR A 820 42.09 41.66 22.14
C THR A 820 41.25 42.56 23.07
N GLY A 821 40.42 41.82 23.77
CA GLY A 821 40.51 41.78 25.24
C GLY A 821 39.48 42.49 26.05
N GLY A 822 38.78 41.71 26.84
CA GLY A 822 38.64 41.98 28.23
C GLY A 822 37.28 42.24 28.83
N THR A 823 36.74 41.20 29.40
CA THR A 823 36.24 41.09 30.80
C THR A 823 35.19 42.03 31.36
N GLY A 824 34.23 41.42 31.96
CA GLY A 824 33.69 41.77 33.28
C GLY A 824 32.33 42.43 33.29
N GLY A 825 31.37 41.72 33.82
CA GLY A 825 30.91 41.69 35.19
C GLY A 825 29.53 42.32 35.30
N ASP A 826 28.59 41.52 35.59
CA ASP A 826 27.98 41.19 36.92
C ASP A 826 26.71 42.04 37.30
N SER A 827 25.79 41.30 37.90
CA SER A 827 24.71 41.67 38.82
C SER A 827 23.52 42.39 38.20
N GLY A 828 22.34 41.94 38.36
CA GLY A 828 21.73 41.24 39.50
C GLY A 828 20.37 41.84 39.79
N ASN A 829 19.48 41.01 40.13
CA ASN A 829 18.43 41.19 41.15
C ASN A 829 16.99 41.40 40.73
N THR A 830 16.24 40.34 40.88
CA THR A 830 15.17 40.11 41.91
C THR A 830 13.83 40.76 41.75
N GLY A 831 12.86 39.90 41.92
CA GLY A 831 11.59 40.08 42.61
C GLY A 831 10.41 39.95 41.66
N GLY A 832 9.50 39.06 41.77
CA GLY A 832 8.96 38.37 42.94
C GLY A 832 7.46 38.59 42.95
N GLY A 833 6.70 37.50 43.14
CA GLY A 833 5.31 37.56 43.58
C GLY A 833 4.35 36.87 42.61
N THR A 834 4.07 35.60 42.86
CA THR A 834 2.82 35.04 43.49
C THR A 834 1.51 35.60 42.92
N ASP A 835 0.55 34.87 42.50
CA ASP A 835 -0.16 33.81 43.18
C ASP A 835 -1.24 33.18 42.27
N SER A 836 -1.40 31.90 42.46
CA SER A 836 -2.61 31.07 42.58
C SER A 836 -3.74 31.16 41.55
N GLY A 837 -4.08 29.98 41.09
CA GLY A 837 -5.49 29.62 40.99
C GLY A 837 -5.86 28.66 39.87
N ASN A 838 -5.60 27.41 40.07
CA ASN A 838 -6.56 26.29 40.06
C ASN A 838 -7.70 26.30 39.03
N ASN A 839 -7.83 25.41 38.09
CA ASN A 839 -8.54 24.12 38.20
C ASN A 839 -8.93 23.53 36.86
N SER A 840 -8.56 22.27 36.72
CA SER A 840 -9.31 21.13 36.15
C SER A 840 -10.03 21.27 34.81
N GLY A 841 -9.69 20.36 33.94
CA GLY A 841 -10.58 19.88 32.89
C GLY A 841 -9.91 18.98 31.89
N ASN A 842 -9.70 17.75 32.33
CA ASN A 842 -9.42 16.57 31.57
C ASN A 842 -10.31 16.39 30.33
N SER A 843 -9.74 16.12 29.20
CA SER A 843 -10.24 15.11 28.25
C SER A 843 -9.14 14.80 27.23
N GLY A 844 -8.51 13.66 27.43
CA GLY A 844 -7.67 13.06 26.44
C GLY A 844 -8.50 12.59 25.25
N ASN A 845 -7.96 12.77 24.09
CA ASN A 845 -8.32 11.93 22.97
C ASN A 845 -7.03 11.42 22.35
N THR A 846 -6.75 10.17 22.63
CA THR A 846 -5.68 9.40 22.02
C THR A 846 -6.07 9.08 20.60
N GLY A 847 -5.40 9.70 19.65
CA GLY A 847 -5.37 9.25 18.29
C GLY A 847 -4.62 7.92 18.22
N GLY A 848 -5.31 6.88 17.82
CA GLY A 848 -4.71 5.56 17.64
C GLY A 848 -3.83 5.55 16.41
N ASP A 849 -2.61 5.18 16.66
CA ASP A 849 -1.63 4.79 15.64
C ASP A 849 -2.03 3.42 15.11
N SER A 850 -2.24 3.31 13.81
CA SER A 850 -2.42 2.04 13.12
C SER A 850 -1.19 1.76 12.27
N GLY A 851 -0.18 1.20 12.92
CA GLY A 851 0.88 0.49 12.23
C GLY A 851 0.32 -0.77 11.60
N ASN A 852 0.28 -0.80 10.29
CA ASN A 852 -0.08 -1.99 9.54
C ASN A 852 1.17 -2.83 9.31
N THR A 853 1.35 -3.86 10.14
CA THR A 853 2.21 -4.98 9.82
C THR A 853 1.33 -6.11 9.30
N GLY A 854 1.51 -6.45 8.06
CA GLY A 854 0.91 -7.63 7.47
C GLY A 854 1.38 -8.88 8.22
N GLY A 855 0.48 -9.51 8.91
CA GLY A 855 0.68 -10.80 9.54
C GLY A 855 -0.58 -11.62 9.36
N GLY A 856 -0.39 -12.82 8.82
CA GLY A 856 -1.42 -13.71 8.38
C GLY A 856 -2.51 -13.97 9.39
N THR A 857 -3.67 -13.98 8.87
CA THR A 857 -4.91 -14.36 9.53
C THR A 857 -4.89 -15.82 9.95
N ASP A 858 -4.98 -16.06 11.21
CA ASP A 858 -5.46 -17.37 11.68
C ASP A 858 -6.83 -17.19 12.33
N SER A 859 -7.85 -17.66 11.65
CA SER A 859 -9.20 -17.74 12.17
C SER A 859 -9.43 -19.12 12.78
N GLY A 860 -9.07 -19.26 14.04
CA GLY A 860 -9.53 -20.36 14.86
C GLY A 860 -10.97 -20.15 15.27
N ASN A 861 -11.86 -20.87 14.59
CA ASN A 861 -13.24 -21.04 15.01
C ASN A 861 -13.34 -22.20 16.01
N THR A 862 -13.55 -21.92 17.28
CA THR A 862 -14.08 -22.89 18.23
C THR A 862 -15.48 -22.46 18.63
N GLY A 863 -16.44 -23.19 18.10
CA GLY A 863 -17.80 -23.19 18.58
C GLY A 863 -17.90 -23.87 19.96
N GLY A 864 -18.74 -23.33 20.80
CA GLY A 864 -19.15 -23.94 22.06
C GLY A 864 -20.35 -23.17 22.58
N GLY A 865 -21.48 -23.81 22.44
CA GLY A 865 -22.83 -23.36 22.62
C GLY A 865 -23.30 -23.20 24.03
N THR A 866 -24.59 -23.01 24.08
CA THR A 866 -25.62 -23.00 25.12
C THR A 866 -25.85 -21.65 25.77
N ASP A 867 -26.99 -21.17 25.87
CA ASP A 867 -28.39 -21.51 25.89
C ASP A 867 -29.18 -20.35 26.52
N SER A 868 -30.38 -20.19 26.07
CA SER A 868 -31.57 -19.66 26.76
C SER A 868 -31.70 -18.16 27.07
N GLY A 869 -32.79 -17.63 26.47
CA GLY A 869 -33.80 -17.02 27.27
C GLY A 869 -34.36 -15.68 26.81
N ASN A 870 -35.26 -15.72 25.92
CA ASN A 870 -36.67 -15.26 25.98
C ASN A 870 -37.03 -13.81 26.28
N THR A 871 -38.03 -13.39 25.52
CA THR A 871 -39.02 -12.30 25.66
C THR A 871 -38.54 -10.92 25.27
N GLY A 872 -39.19 -10.24 24.39
CA GLY A 872 -40.56 -10.14 23.96
C GLY A 872 -40.86 -8.74 23.58
N GLY A 873 -41.64 -8.57 22.55
CA GLY A 873 -42.59 -7.47 22.47
C GLY A 873 -42.28 -6.34 21.53
N SER A 874 -42.91 -6.44 20.33
CA SER A 874 -43.80 -5.43 19.72
C SER A 874 -43.27 -3.97 19.57
N ASP A 875 -43.50 -3.27 18.57
CA ASP A 875 -44.56 -3.21 17.55
C ASP A 875 -44.28 -2.00 16.61
N SER A 876 -44.74 -2.10 15.39
CA SER A 876 -45.22 -1.07 14.47
C SER A 876 -44.22 0.07 14.15
N GLY A 877 -44.07 0.46 12.93
CA GLY A 877 -44.78 0.37 11.72
C GLY A 877 -44.53 1.57 10.83
N ASN A 878 -44.60 1.35 9.54
CA ASN A 878 -44.89 2.28 8.44
C ASN A 878 -43.90 3.48 8.27
N GLY A 879 -43.40 3.74 7.13
CA GLY A 879 -43.89 3.65 5.78
C GLY A 879 -43.46 4.88 5.02
N GLN A 880 -43.10 4.70 3.89
CA GLN A 880 -42.84 5.44 2.67
C GLN A 880 -41.39 5.60 2.31
#